data_7d661031c94b5cdf679e5062358202ef
#
_entry.id   7d661031c94b5cdf679e5062358202ef
#
_cell.length_a   1.000
_cell.length_b   1.000
_cell.length_c   1.000
_cell.angle_alpha   90.00
_cell.angle_beta   90.00
_cell.angle_gamma   90.00
#
_symmetry.space_group_name_H-M   'P 1'
#
loop_
_entity.id
_entity.type
_entity.pdbx_description
1 polymer ?
#
loop_
_entity_poly.entity_id
_entity_poly.type
_entity_poly.pdbx_seq_one_letter_code
_entity_poly.pdbx_strand_id
1 'polypeptide(L)'
;MRIVAAFFLVLASAFAQGQQHAAWSLQFDPAPVPPGSIVRIRAAAQIDSGWHLYAASSAAGIPATFQVSPGTLVRVLQTAPKRVFDHTLNAEAEFYEGEEVFLLDTKLPAAATAGPNTLSVSVRYQTCNDTTCVVGKWTGTAAIIVDSAAAAPAFGTPAGYSEAHAPHAASAAAPPPASQGWGAFLLVAFGFGLACIFTPCVFPMIPITMSYFLNQQSGGKRDGVIQAVVFCLGIIVLFSGLGLLATLLLGPVGVKQLGSSPWVNGFITLLFMAFSLSLLGAFEISIPSSILTRLNQSSDKGGFAGTLLMGLTFALSSFACVGPFVGTLLAESVTQGRARPTLGMVAFAAGLALPFFFLALFPSYLKRLPRSGGWLARVKMVMGFVILAASLEYLAKLDQVMQWGFLTRGRFLAAWIVLFAMAGLYLLGFLRLEGVQHDENMGLGRLLTGILFLIFALSLWPGMAGDKLGWIDAFVPMGTAESAARSDGLVWMKDAYRPALDRARRENKLVFIDFTGYACTNCHWMRANMLALPEIAAVLKNFVLVELYTDGLDAASQANSQLQLEKFNTVAEPFYVILDPNERLVAKFEGLTRDSAQFLAFLNQAQAAPVATAGYPQVTLLDGGPLSTASFAGKVVVVNFWATYCIPCIGEFPFFNKLYHQFGSLGVAFVGIAMDDDAAARVPAFLKKHPIDYTVAVGSDAIMKQYKLEDGLPVTLVYNQAGQPVKRFDGAITEPELLAAIQQAK
;
A
#
# COMPACT_ATOMS: atom_id res chain seq x y z
N MET A 1 -23.80 -7.22 -36.46
CA MET A 1 -22.80 -7.99 -35.73
C MET A 1 -21.35 -7.76 -36.16
N ARG A 2 -21.03 -7.66 -37.44
CA ARG A 2 -19.66 -7.39 -37.91
C ARG A 2 -19.14 -5.98 -37.61
N ILE A 3 -19.99 -4.96 -37.58
CA ILE A 3 -19.59 -3.56 -37.31
C ILE A 3 -19.30 -3.33 -35.81
N VAL A 4 -20.04 -3.99 -34.92
CA VAL A 4 -19.82 -3.88 -33.46
C VAL A 4 -18.54 -4.63 -33.02
N ALA A 5 -18.23 -5.77 -33.67
CA ALA A 5 -16.99 -6.49 -33.41
C ALA A 5 -15.75 -5.72 -33.92
N ALA A 6 -15.88 -4.99 -35.04
CA ALA A 6 -14.82 -4.15 -35.58
C ALA A 6 -14.57 -2.90 -34.70
N PHE A 7 -15.63 -2.32 -34.10
CA PHE A 7 -15.49 -1.19 -33.18
C PHE A 7 -14.81 -1.59 -31.85
N PHE A 8 -15.08 -2.79 -31.33
CA PHE A 8 -14.39 -3.33 -30.15
C PHE A 8 -12.94 -3.71 -30.41
N LEU A 9 -12.61 -4.21 -31.63
CA LEU A 9 -11.23 -4.53 -32.01
C LEU A 9 -10.40 -3.26 -32.25
N VAL A 10 -10.98 -2.19 -32.77
CA VAL A 10 -10.28 -0.91 -32.97
C VAL A 10 -10.08 -0.16 -31.64
N LEU A 11 -11.01 -0.25 -30.68
CA LEU A 11 -10.82 0.30 -29.35
C LEU A 11 -9.79 -0.49 -28.51
N ALA A 12 -9.71 -1.81 -28.68
CA ALA A 12 -8.71 -2.63 -28.00
C ALA A 12 -7.28 -2.38 -28.49
N SER A 13 -7.09 -1.99 -29.75
CA SER A 13 -5.77 -1.67 -30.30
C SER A 13 -5.29 -0.23 -30.01
N ALA A 14 -6.19 0.71 -29.69
CA ALA A 14 -5.82 2.09 -29.39
C ALA A 14 -5.39 2.31 -27.92
N PHE A 15 -5.66 1.37 -26.99
CA PHE A 15 -5.33 1.50 -25.57
C PHE A 15 -4.09 0.73 -25.14
N ALA A 16 -3.32 0.12 -26.07
CA ALA A 16 -2.21 -0.77 -25.71
C ALA A 16 -0.81 -0.13 -25.71
N GLN A 17 -0.69 1.17 -26.00
CA GLN A 17 0.63 1.85 -25.99
C GLN A 17 0.51 3.14 -25.17
N GLY A 18 0.71 3.04 -23.83
CA GLY A 18 1.17 4.18 -23.05
C GLY A 18 2.49 4.64 -23.67
N GLN A 19 2.67 5.95 -23.89
CA GLN A 19 3.92 6.51 -24.40
C GLN A 19 5.08 6.05 -23.52
N GLN A 20 5.90 5.14 -24.04
CA GLN A 20 7.11 4.67 -23.36
C GLN A 20 8.26 5.54 -23.89
N HIS A 21 8.87 6.32 -23.01
CA HIS A 21 9.96 7.25 -23.36
C HIS A 21 11.34 6.58 -23.27
N ALA A 22 11.40 5.26 -23.29
CA ALA A 22 12.61 4.47 -23.44
C ALA A 22 12.32 3.22 -24.27
N ALA A 23 13.03 3.08 -25.39
CA ALA A 23 12.99 1.90 -26.25
C ALA A 23 14.10 0.93 -25.81
N TRP A 24 13.73 -0.32 -25.54
CA TRP A 24 14.66 -1.34 -25.07
C TRP A 24 15.01 -2.35 -26.16
N SER A 25 16.25 -2.80 -26.19
CA SER A 25 16.72 -3.87 -27.05
C SER A 25 17.66 -4.83 -26.30
N LEU A 26 17.70 -6.09 -26.71
CA LEU A 26 18.58 -7.11 -26.15
C LEU A 26 19.60 -7.58 -27.19
N GLN A 27 20.85 -7.73 -26.75
CA GLN A 27 21.92 -8.30 -27.52
C GLN A 27 22.63 -9.39 -26.72
N PHE A 28 23.07 -10.45 -27.38
CA PHE A 28 23.79 -11.55 -26.80
C PHE A 28 25.11 -11.79 -27.54
N ASP A 29 26.03 -12.40 -26.82
CA ASP A 29 27.16 -13.05 -27.47
C ASP A 29 26.67 -14.40 -28.07
N PRO A 30 26.82 -14.64 -29.39
CA PRO A 30 26.30 -15.84 -30.06
C PRO A 30 27.07 -17.13 -29.71
N ALA A 31 28.10 -17.08 -28.87
CA ALA A 31 28.90 -18.27 -28.53
C ALA A 31 28.07 -19.29 -27.72
N PRO A 32 28.19 -20.61 -28.02
CA PRO A 32 27.53 -21.64 -27.23
C PRO A 32 28.07 -21.66 -25.79
N VAL A 33 27.18 -21.94 -24.81
CA VAL A 33 27.50 -21.92 -23.38
C VAL A 33 27.04 -23.22 -22.69
N PRO A 34 27.77 -23.73 -21.68
CA PRO A 34 27.35 -24.93 -20.98
C PRO A 34 26.18 -24.69 -20.05
N PRO A 35 25.37 -25.73 -19.72
CA PRO A 35 24.31 -25.63 -18.71
C PRO A 35 24.87 -25.19 -17.35
N GLY A 36 24.13 -24.35 -16.62
CA GLY A 36 24.53 -23.85 -15.29
C GLY A 36 25.61 -22.78 -15.31
N SER A 37 26.13 -22.38 -16.48
CA SER A 37 27.11 -21.28 -16.61
C SER A 37 26.45 -19.90 -16.55
N ILE A 38 27.29 -18.88 -16.37
CA ILE A 38 26.85 -17.47 -16.43
C ILE A 38 26.89 -17.01 -17.89
N VAL A 39 25.84 -16.34 -18.32
CA VAL A 39 25.76 -15.65 -19.63
C VAL A 39 25.60 -14.16 -19.39
N ARG A 40 26.17 -13.33 -20.25
CA ARG A 40 26.03 -11.88 -20.21
C ARG A 40 25.06 -11.41 -21.28
N ILE A 41 24.02 -10.70 -20.83
CA ILE A 41 22.99 -10.08 -21.65
C ILE A 41 23.24 -8.59 -21.69
N ARG A 42 23.24 -7.98 -22.86
CA ARG A 42 23.29 -6.53 -23.04
C ARG A 42 21.87 -6.02 -23.24
N ALA A 43 21.35 -5.27 -22.28
CA ALA A 43 20.05 -4.60 -22.36
C ALA A 43 20.30 -3.11 -22.62
N ALA A 44 20.04 -2.66 -23.85
CA ALA A 44 20.23 -1.26 -24.24
C ALA A 44 18.90 -0.52 -24.16
N ALA A 45 18.90 0.65 -23.52
CA ALA A 45 17.80 1.59 -23.41
C ALA A 45 18.12 2.84 -24.25
N GLN A 46 17.27 3.13 -25.24
CA GLN A 46 17.29 4.39 -25.99
C GLN A 46 16.24 5.32 -25.38
N ILE A 47 16.67 6.40 -24.77
CA ILE A 47 15.82 7.33 -24.02
C ILE A 47 15.49 8.53 -24.92
N ASP A 48 14.22 8.92 -24.97
CA ASP A 48 13.75 10.06 -25.77
C ASP A 48 14.42 11.37 -25.31
N SER A 49 14.65 12.28 -26.25
CA SER A 49 15.24 13.60 -25.94
C SER A 49 14.36 14.39 -24.94
N GLY A 50 14.99 14.93 -23.90
CA GLY A 50 14.30 15.67 -22.82
C GLY A 50 13.69 14.76 -21.75
N TRP A 51 13.93 13.44 -21.83
CA TRP A 51 13.59 12.48 -20.80
C TRP A 51 14.84 11.87 -20.17
N HIS A 52 14.73 11.45 -18.94
CA HIS A 52 15.78 10.72 -18.23
C HIS A 52 15.24 9.42 -17.62
N LEU A 53 16.06 8.38 -17.61
CA LEU A 53 15.79 7.05 -17.08
C LEU A 53 16.53 6.89 -15.75
N TYR A 54 15.84 6.52 -14.67
CA TYR A 54 16.50 6.27 -13.40
C TYR A 54 17.42 5.06 -13.46
N ALA A 55 18.64 5.23 -12.92
CA ALA A 55 19.65 4.17 -12.84
C ALA A 55 19.19 3.00 -11.98
N ALA A 56 19.77 1.82 -12.19
CA ALA A 56 19.46 0.67 -11.34
C ALA A 56 19.96 0.83 -9.91
N SER A 57 20.90 1.74 -9.65
CA SER A 57 21.40 2.15 -8.33
C SER A 57 20.67 3.34 -7.72
N SER A 58 19.73 3.99 -8.43
CA SER A 58 19.10 5.22 -7.94
C SER A 58 18.30 4.98 -6.66
N ALA A 59 18.55 5.80 -5.65
CA ALA A 59 17.81 5.80 -4.38
C ALA A 59 16.49 6.59 -4.48
N ALA A 60 16.37 7.49 -5.48
CA ALA A 60 15.19 8.29 -5.75
C ALA A 60 14.48 7.78 -7.00
N GLY A 61 13.15 7.90 -7.05
CA GLY A 61 12.32 7.36 -8.12
C GLY A 61 12.22 5.84 -8.10
N ILE A 62 11.78 5.26 -9.22
CA ILE A 62 11.73 3.79 -9.41
C ILE A 62 12.96 3.37 -10.21
N PRO A 63 13.96 2.71 -9.59
CA PRO A 63 15.16 2.27 -10.28
C PRO A 63 14.83 1.24 -11.37
N ALA A 64 15.66 1.19 -12.39
CA ALA A 64 15.58 0.15 -13.42
C ALA A 64 15.86 -1.22 -12.78
N THR A 65 14.86 -2.12 -12.83
CA THR A 65 14.95 -3.47 -12.28
C THR A 65 14.78 -4.51 -13.37
N PHE A 66 15.59 -5.57 -13.29
CA PHE A 66 15.67 -6.60 -14.32
C PHE A 66 15.29 -7.97 -13.75
N GLN A 67 14.52 -8.73 -14.50
CA GLN A 67 14.19 -10.13 -14.20
C GLN A 67 14.46 -10.98 -15.42
N VAL A 68 15.09 -12.12 -15.24
CA VAL A 68 15.43 -13.05 -16.32
C VAL A 68 14.81 -14.41 -16.04
N SER A 69 14.18 -15.03 -17.04
CA SER A 69 13.54 -16.34 -16.94
C SER A 69 13.68 -17.11 -18.28
N PRO A 70 14.02 -18.42 -18.26
CA PRO A 70 14.54 -19.19 -17.13
C PRO A 70 15.98 -18.78 -16.79
N GLY A 71 16.31 -18.70 -15.50
CA GLY A 71 17.66 -18.34 -15.02
C GLY A 71 17.59 -17.49 -13.74
N THR A 72 18.76 -17.25 -13.17
CA THR A 72 18.90 -16.39 -11.98
C THR A 72 19.84 -15.24 -12.31
N LEU A 73 19.36 -14.01 -12.20
CA LEU A 73 20.17 -12.82 -12.32
C LEU A 73 21.20 -12.78 -11.17
N VAL A 74 22.49 -12.75 -11.52
CA VAL A 74 23.60 -12.76 -10.54
C VAL A 74 23.98 -11.33 -10.18
N ARG A 75 24.17 -10.46 -11.19
CA ARG A 75 24.50 -9.06 -11.01
C ARG A 75 24.08 -8.22 -12.22
N VAL A 76 23.88 -6.95 -11.98
CA VAL A 76 23.63 -5.92 -12.98
C VAL A 76 24.83 -4.97 -13.00
N LEU A 77 25.42 -4.74 -14.16
CA LEU A 77 26.47 -3.76 -14.34
C LEU A 77 25.93 -2.59 -15.15
N GLN A 78 26.28 -1.37 -14.76
CA GLN A 78 25.84 -0.11 -15.38
C GLN A 78 27.03 0.84 -15.51
N THR A 79 26.94 1.84 -16.40
CA THR A 79 27.92 2.93 -16.46
C THR A 79 27.72 3.91 -15.30
N ALA A 80 28.60 4.87 -15.12
CA ALA A 80 28.45 5.88 -14.08
C ALA A 80 27.24 6.79 -14.38
N PRO A 81 26.18 6.79 -13.55
CA PRO A 81 25.01 7.64 -13.78
C PRO A 81 25.29 9.11 -13.48
N LYS A 82 24.51 10.00 -14.11
CA LYS A 82 24.47 11.40 -13.71
C LYS A 82 23.77 11.53 -12.36
N ARG A 83 24.35 12.30 -11.43
CA ARG A 83 23.76 12.60 -10.12
C ARG A 83 23.24 14.04 -10.13
N VAL A 84 21.97 14.22 -9.84
CA VAL A 84 21.34 15.54 -9.72
C VAL A 84 20.38 15.50 -8.54
N PHE A 85 20.31 16.61 -7.82
CA PHE A 85 19.30 16.77 -6.78
C PHE A 85 17.96 17.02 -7.45
N ASP A 86 17.05 16.04 -7.36
CA ASP A 86 15.69 16.17 -7.88
C ASP A 86 14.84 16.94 -6.88
N HIS A 87 14.51 18.18 -7.25
CA HIS A 87 13.68 19.06 -6.43
C HIS A 87 12.24 18.52 -6.25
N THR A 88 11.75 17.69 -7.18
CA THR A 88 10.42 17.11 -7.12
C THR A 88 10.37 15.97 -6.09
N LEU A 89 11.44 15.19 -6.00
CA LEU A 89 11.58 14.09 -5.06
C LEU A 89 12.33 14.48 -3.77
N ASN A 90 12.89 15.70 -3.72
CA ASN A 90 13.72 16.23 -2.63
C ASN A 90 14.84 15.24 -2.21
N ALA A 91 15.47 14.60 -3.20
CA ALA A 91 16.48 13.58 -3.03
C ALA A 91 17.50 13.61 -4.17
N GLU A 92 18.72 13.11 -3.93
CA GLU A 92 19.67 12.85 -5.01
C GLU A 92 19.16 11.69 -5.89
N ALA A 93 18.98 11.96 -7.16
CA ALA A 93 18.59 11.01 -8.17
C ALA A 93 19.77 10.65 -9.07
N GLU A 94 19.89 9.38 -9.40
CA GLU A 94 20.85 8.86 -10.37
C GLU A 94 20.09 8.48 -11.65
N PHE A 95 20.47 9.03 -12.79
CA PHE A 95 19.75 8.79 -14.04
C PHE A 95 20.64 8.87 -15.28
N TYR A 96 20.08 8.44 -16.39
CA TYR A 96 20.68 8.45 -17.73
C TYR A 96 19.83 9.25 -18.71
N GLU A 97 20.47 9.82 -19.71
CA GLU A 97 19.87 10.48 -20.86
C GLU A 97 20.48 9.90 -22.14
N GLY A 98 19.71 9.85 -23.21
CA GLY A 98 20.17 9.34 -24.49
C GLY A 98 20.22 7.81 -24.54
N GLU A 99 21.38 7.20 -24.63
CA GLU A 99 21.53 5.75 -24.70
C GLU A 99 22.30 5.22 -23.49
N GLU A 100 21.79 4.16 -22.88
CA GLU A 100 22.45 3.42 -21.79
C GLU A 100 22.40 1.93 -22.01
N VAL A 101 23.47 1.22 -21.69
CA VAL A 101 23.60 -0.22 -21.84
C VAL A 101 23.85 -0.87 -20.48
N PHE A 102 22.88 -1.64 -20.01
CA PHE A 102 23.02 -2.47 -18.81
C PHE A 102 23.55 -3.85 -19.19
N LEU A 103 24.50 -4.39 -18.43
CA LEU A 103 24.99 -5.73 -18.60
C LEU A 103 24.43 -6.63 -17.48
N LEU A 104 23.71 -7.67 -17.86
CA LEU A 104 23.02 -8.59 -16.96
C LEU A 104 23.76 -9.92 -16.96
N ASP A 105 24.50 -10.22 -15.90
CA ASP A 105 25.14 -11.51 -15.71
C ASP A 105 24.12 -12.48 -15.08
N THR A 106 23.70 -13.48 -15.86
CA THR A 106 22.61 -14.39 -15.51
C THR A 106 23.11 -15.82 -15.48
N LYS A 107 22.84 -16.57 -14.40
CA LYS A 107 23.15 -17.99 -14.28
C LYS A 107 22.03 -18.82 -14.91
N LEU A 108 22.40 -19.65 -15.88
CA LEU A 108 21.48 -20.60 -16.52
C LEU A 108 21.07 -21.72 -15.54
N PRO A 109 19.88 -22.31 -15.71
CA PRO A 109 19.53 -23.53 -14.98
C PRO A 109 20.49 -24.67 -15.30
N ALA A 110 20.87 -25.45 -14.31
CA ALA A 110 21.69 -26.64 -14.52
C ALA A 110 21.00 -27.73 -15.40
N ALA A 111 19.67 -27.70 -15.43
CA ALA A 111 18.82 -28.58 -16.24
C ALA A 111 18.50 -28.02 -17.64
N ALA A 112 19.18 -26.96 -18.09
CA ALA A 112 18.98 -26.43 -19.45
C ALA A 112 19.32 -27.48 -20.50
N THR A 113 18.40 -27.70 -21.46
CA THR A 113 18.56 -28.69 -22.52
C THR A 113 19.55 -28.20 -23.58
N ALA A 114 20.39 -29.11 -24.10
CA ALA A 114 21.29 -28.77 -25.19
C ALA A 114 20.49 -28.34 -26.44
N GLY A 115 20.98 -27.31 -27.14
CA GLY A 115 20.32 -26.70 -28.30
C GLY A 115 19.87 -25.26 -28.06
N PRO A 116 19.03 -24.75 -28.96
CA PRO A 116 18.52 -23.37 -28.83
C PRO A 116 17.56 -23.24 -27.62
N ASN A 117 17.87 -22.33 -26.70
CA ASN A 117 17.03 -21.97 -25.55
C ASN A 117 16.68 -20.49 -25.64
N THR A 118 15.51 -20.13 -25.15
CA THR A 118 15.03 -18.74 -25.13
C THR A 118 15.04 -18.20 -23.71
N LEU A 119 15.72 -17.07 -23.48
CA LEU A 119 15.64 -16.30 -22.24
C LEU A 119 14.71 -15.13 -22.44
N SER A 120 13.82 -14.90 -21.48
CA SER A 120 12.97 -13.72 -21.40
C SER A 120 13.54 -12.76 -20.37
N VAL A 121 13.75 -11.51 -20.75
CA VAL A 121 14.19 -10.43 -19.85
C VAL A 121 13.04 -9.44 -19.70
N SER A 122 12.59 -9.22 -18.48
CA SER A 122 11.60 -8.19 -18.14
C SER A 122 12.30 -7.04 -17.42
N VAL A 123 12.05 -5.82 -17.90
CA VAL A 123 12.59 -4.58 -17.32
C VAL A 123 11.43 -3.75 -16.81
N ARG A 124 11.50 -3.32 -15.56
CA ARG A 124 10.62 -2.30 -14.98
C ARG A 124 11.46 -1.06 -14.71
N TYR A 125 11.01 0.09 -15.16
CA TYR A 125 11.77 1.34 -15.11
C TYR A 125 10.85 2.54 -14.98
N GLN A 126 11.42 3.69 -14.65
CA GLN A 126 10.73 4.97 -14.68
C GLN A 126 11.53 5.95 -15.55
N THR A 127 10.82 6.68 -16.41
CA THR A 127 11.35 7.82 -17.15
C THR A 127 10.62 9.08 -16.69
N CYS A 128 11.38 10.18 -16.51
CA CYS A 128 10.82 11.48 -16.14
C CYS A 128 11.36 12.57 -17.04
N ASN A 129 10.59 13.66 -17.14
CA ASN A 129 11.05 14.97 -17.61
C ASN A 129 10.74 16.00 -16.51
N ASP A 130 10.94 17.28 -16.76
CA ASP A 130 10.74 18.36 -15.77
C ASP A 130 9.33 18.44 -15.19
N THR A 131 8.32 17.81 -15.80
CA THR A 131 6.91 17.95 -15.43
C THR A 131 6.18 16.64 -15.20
N THR A 132 6.67 15.53 -15.73
CA THR A 132 5.92 14.27 -15.77
C THR A 132 6.84 13.06 -15.61
N CYS A 133 6.40 12.09 -14.80
CA CYS A 133 7.06 10.79 -14.64
C CYS A 133 6.17 9.65 -15.16
N VAL A 134 6.76 8.74 -15.94
CA VAL A 134 6.07 7.58 -16.52
C VAL A 134 6.79 6.29 -16.09
N VAL A 135 6.04 5.37 -15.52
CA VAL A 135 6.56 4.03 -15.19
C VAL A 135 6.34 3.11 -16.39
N GLY A 136 7.44 2.56 -16.89
CA GLY A 136 7.45 1.63 -18.01
C GLY A 136 7.72 0.18 -17.57
N LYS A 137 7.21 -0.75 -18.35
CA LYS A 137 7.57 -2.16 -18.29
C LYS A 137 7.78 -2.67 -19.70
N TRP A 138 8.92 -3.31 -19.92
CA TRP A 138 9.24 -3.90 -21.21
C TRP A 138 9.66 -5.37 -21.03
N THR A 139 9.38 -6.21 -22.01
CA THR A 139 9.80 -7.61 -22.00
C THR A 139 10.31 -7.97 -23.39
N GLY A 140 11.52 -8.46 -23.44
CA GLY A 140 12.14 -8.97 -24.66
C GLY A 140 12.59 -10.41 -24.47
N THR A 141 12.76 -11.11 -25.58
CA THR A 141 13.27 -12.48 -25.60
C THR A 141 14.52 -12.56 -26.43
N ALA A 142 15.43 -13.43 -26.03
CA ALA A 142 16.64 -13.67 -26.79
C ALA A 142 17.00 -15.17 -26.80
N ALA A 143 17.47 -15.65 -27.95
CA ALA A 143 17.86 -17.04 -28.14
C ALA A 143 19.33 -17.22 -27.78
N ILE A 144 19.64 -18.24 -26.98
CA ILE A 144 20.99 -18.69 -26.63
C ILE A 144 21.17 -20.14 -27.08
N ILE A 145 22.40 -20.52 -27.41
CA ILE A 145 22.73 -21.90 -27.72
C ILE A 145 23.40 -22.54 -26.50
N VAL A 146 22.80 -23.61 -26.00
CA VAL A 146 23.34 -24.38 -24.87
C VAL A 146 24.05 -25.61 -25.44
N ASP A 147 25.34 -25.76 -25.10
CA ASP A 147 26.16 -26.91 -25.51
C ASP A 147 27.02 -27.36 -24.31
N SER A 148 26.85 -28.61 -23.91
CA SER A 148 27.58 -29.18 -22.78
C SER A 148 29.10 -29.31 -23.03
N ALA A 149 29.53 -29.29 -24.29
CA ALA A 149 30.95 -29.35 -24.68
C ALA A 149 31.60 -27.95 -24.76
N ALA A 150 30.84 -26.86 -24.66
CA ALA A 150 31.36 -25.51 -24.74
C ALA A 150 32.15 -25.15 -23.45
N ALA A 151 33.14 -24.27 -23.59
CA ALA A 151 33.87 -23.73 -22.45
C ALA A 151 32.99 -22.70 -21.71
N ALA A 152 32.96 -22.75 -20.39
CA ALA A 152 32.24 -21.74 -19.60
C ALA A 152 32.90 -20.35 -19.75
N PRO A 153 32.19 -19.34 -20.22
CA PRO A 153 32.73 -17.98 -20.33
C PRO A 153 32.99 -17.37 -18.96
N ALA A 154 34.12 -16.69 -18.81
CA ALA A 154 34.44 -15.91 -17.60
C ALA A 154 34.22 -14.43 -17.91
N PHE A 155 33.24 -13.82 -17.23
CA PHE A 155 32.93 -12.38 -17.40
C PHE A 155 33.53 -11.55 -16.24
N GLY A 156 34.56 -10.76 -16.54
CA GLY A 156 35.02 -9.67 -15.67
C GLY A 156 34.12 -8.44 -15.77
N THR A 157 34.29 -7.47 -14.88
CA THR A 157 33.65 -6.15 -15.01
C THR A 157 34.38 -5.33 -16.08
N PRO A 158 33.73 -4.91 -17.17
CA PRO A 158 34.37 -4.13 -18.21
C PRO A 158 34.78 -2.73 -17.68
N ALA A 159 35.81 -2.13 -18.29
CA ALA A 159 36.19 -0.75 -17.95
C ALA A 159 35.02 0.22 -18.18
N GLY A 160 34.77 1.12 -17.23
CA GLY A 160 33.67 2.07 -17.25
C GLY A 160 32.35 1.54 -16.71
N TYR A 161 32.27 0.25 -16.32
CA TYR A 161 31.08 -0.32 -15.69
C TYR A 161 31.33 -0.57 -14.20
N SER A 162 30.30 -0.36 -13.39
CA SER A 162 30.23 -0.73 -11.98
C SER A 162 29.03 -1.61 -11.71
N GLU A 163 29.08 -2.43 -10.68
CA GLU A 163 27.92 -3.21 -10.27
C GLU A 163 26.84 -2.26 -9.72
N ALA A 164 25.65 -2.32 -10.29
CA ALA A 164 24.52 -1.59 -9.78
C ALA A 164 24.08 -2.24 -8.47
N HIS A 165 24.54 -1.68 -7.37
CA HIS A 165 23.99 -2.02 -6.08
C HIS A 165 22.66 -1.26 -5.98
N ALA A 166 21.54 -1.99 -6.21
CA ALA A 166 20.25 -1.44 -5.86
C ALA A 166 20.36 -0.93 -4.42
N PRO A 167 19.96 0.33 -4.14
CA PRO A 167 19.87 0.78 -2.76
C PRO A 167 19.05 -0.30 -2.06
N HIS A 168 19.58 -0.88 -0.99
CA HIS A 168 19.01 -2.05 -0.35
C HIS A 168 17.51 -1.80 -0.17
N ALA A 169 16.70 -2.31 -1.09
CA ALA A 169 15.35 -2.69 -0.79
C ALA A 169 15.53 -3.72 0.32
N ALA A 170 15.26 -3.28 1.54
CA ALA A 170 15.36 -4.10 2.71
C ALA A 170 14.86 -5.49 2.37
N SER A 171 15.75 -6.46 2.54
CA SER A 171 15.54 -7.89 2.51
C SER A 171 14.07 -8.30 2.56
N ALA A 172 13.68 -9.04 1.53
CA ALA A 172 12.56 -9.97 1.53
C ALA A 172 11.34 -9.47 2.32
N ALA A 173 10.55 -8.62 1.67
CA ALA A 173 9.11 -8.68 1.91
C ALA A 173 8.75 -10.16 1.84
N ALA A 174 8.17 -10.69 2.92
CA ALA A 174 7.48 -11.97 2.87
C ALA A 174 6.68 -12.00 1.56
N PRO A 175 6.69 -13.12 0.81
CA PRO A 175 6.03 -13.15 -0.48
C PRO A 175 4.62 -12.58 -0.27
N PRO A 176 4.17 -11.64 -1.12
CA PRO A 176 2.83 -11.10 -1.01
C PRO A 176 1.89 -12.31 -0.94
N PRO A 177 0.82 -12.31 -0.14
CA PRO A 177 -0.06 -13.45 0.04
C PRO A 177 -0.35 -13.99 -1.34
N ALA A 178 0.00 -15.25 -1.56
CA ALA A 178 0.18 -15.94 -2.84
C ALA A 178 -0.74 -15.34 -3.89
N SER A 179 -0.18 -14.72 -4.89
CA SER A 179 -0.91 -13.98 -5.92
C SER A 179 -2.09 -14.82 -6.35
N GLN A 180 -3.30 -14.48 -5.88
CA GLN A 180 -4.50 -15.18 -6.31
C GLN A 180 -4.47 -15.14 -7.82
N GLY A 181 -4.41 -16.31 -8.46
CA GLY A 181 -4.34 -16.40 -9.91
C GLY A 181 -5.45 -15.54 -10.50
N TRP A 182 -5.23 -14.94 -11.66
CA TRP A 182 -6.21 -14.07 -12.34
C TRP A 182 -7.64 -14.61 -12.29
N GLY A 183 -7.80 -15.94 -12.40
CA GLY A 183 -9.09 -16.61 -12.33
C GLY A 183 -9.76 -16.49 -10.96
N ALA A 184 -9.03 -16.69 -9.88
CA ALA A 184 -9.57 -16.57 -8.51
C ALA A 184 -9.97 -15.13 -8.20
N PHE A 185 -9.15 -14.15 -8.58
CA PHE A 185 -9.47 -12.73 -8.43
C PHE A 185 -10.75 -12.33 -9.18
N LEU A 186 -10.87 -12.72 -10.45
CA LEU A 186 -12.06 -12.43 -11.25
C LEU A 186 -13.31 -13.12 -10.71
N LEU A 187 -13.18 -14.37 -10.23
CA LEU A 187 -14.28 -15.10 -9.57
C LEU A 187 -14.74 -14.41 -8.28
N VAL A 188 -13.80 -13.96 -7.46
CA VAL A 188 -14.12 -13.21 -6.23
C VAL A 188 -14.80 -11.89 -6.57
N ALA A 189 -14.27 -11.11 -7.51
CA ALA A 189 -14.87 -9.86 -7.96
C ALA A 189 -16.29 -10.08 -8.52
N PHE A 190 -16.49 -11.11 -9.33
CA PHE A 190 -17.79 -11.50 -9.86
C PHE A 190 -18.76 -11.93 -8.75
N GLY A 191 -18.30 -12.76 -7.79
CA GLY A 191 -19.09 -13.19 -6.64
C GLY A 191 -19.54 -12.03 -5.76
N PHE A 192 -18.68 -11.06 -5.54
CA PHE A 192 -19.03 -9.81 -4.85
C PHE A 192 -20.06 -8.99 -5.64
N GLY A 193 -19.93 -8.89 -6.96
CA GLY A 193 -20.92 -8.26 -7.82
C GLY A 193 -22.30 -8.93 -7.69
N LEU A 194 -22.33 -10.26 -7.64
CA LEU A 194 -23.54 -11.03 -7.43
C LEU A 194 -24.13 -10.79 -6.03
N ALA A 195 -23.29 -10.75 -5.00
CA ALA A 195 -23.72 -10.48 -3.62
C ALA A 195 -24.29 -9.06 -3.44
N CYS A 196 -23.84 -8.08 -4.25
CA CYS A 196 -24.34 -6.71 -4.20
C CYS A 196 -25.82 -6.56 -4.53
N ILE A 197 -26.50 -7.58 -5.07
CA ILE A 197 -27.96 -7.57 -5.24
C ILE A 197 -28.68 -7.42 -3.90
N PHE A 198 -28.10 -7.97 -2.84
CA PHE A 198 -28.64 -7.87 -1.48
C PHE A 198 -28.32 -6.54 -0.81
N THR A 199 -27.60 -5.64 -1.50
CA THR A 199 -27.33 -4.30 -0.94
C THR A 199 -28.61 -3.46 -0.89
N PRO A 200 -28.69 -2.57 0.10
CA PRO A 200 -29.87 -1.78 0.37
C PRO A 200 -30.35 -0.91 -0.79
N CYS A 201 -29.45 -0.51 -1.70
CA CYS A 201 -29.81 0.35 -2.83
C CYS A 201 -30.25 -0.43 -4.07
N VAL A 202 -29.75 -1.66 -4.24
CA VAL A 202 -30.06 -2.48 -5.42
C VAL A 202 -31.38 -3.22 -5.23
N PHE A 203 -31.64 -3.77 -4.05
CA PHE A 203 -32.81 -4.58 -3.75
C PHE A 203 -34.16 -3.86 -4.03
N PRO A 204 -34.38 -2.60 -3.61
CA PRO A 204 -35.61 -1.87 -3.92
C PRO A 204 -35.80 -1.55 -5.41
N MET A 205 -34.72 -1.54 -6.18
CA MET A 205 -34.78 -1.26 -7.62
C MET A 205 -35.24 -2.48 -8.43
N ILE A 206 -35.18 -3.71 -7.87
CA ILE A 206 -35.63 -4.94 -8.55
C ILE A 206 -37.11 -4.84 -8.97
N PRO A 207 -38.09 -4.50 -8.10
CA PRO A 207 -39.48 -4.37 -8.51
C PRO A 207 -39.72 -3.31 -9.59
N ILE A 208 -38.94 -2.21 -9.52
CA ILE A 208 -39.08 -1.10 -10.49
C ILE A 208 -38.58 -1.55 -11.87
N THR A 209 -37.38 -2.14 -11.92
CA THR A 209 -36.82 -2.65 -13.18
C THR A 209 -37.69 -3.75 -13.78
N MET A 210 -38.26 -4.61 -12.92
CA MET A 210 -39.15 -5.68 -13.36
C MET A 210 -40.47 -5.13 -13.95
N SER A 211 -41.10 -4.13 -13.31
CA SER A 211 -42.28 -3.48 -13.82
C SER A 211 -42.03 -2.88 -15.21
N TYR A 212 -40.86 -2.28 -15.40
CA TYR A 212 -40.44 -1.73 -16.70
C TYR A 212 -40.35 -2.82 -17.77
N PHE A 213 -39.66 -3.94 -17.51
CA PHE A 213 -39.53 -5.04 -18.47
C PHE A 213 -40.86 -5.75 -18.76
N LEU A 214 -41.76 -5.87 -17.77
CA LEU A 214 -43.07 -6.47 -17.97
C LEU A 214 -43.98 -5.60 -18.85
N ASN A 215 -43.91 -4.28 -18.71
CA ASN A 215 -44.73 -3.35 -19.49
C ASN A 215 -44.26 -3.20 -20.96
N GLN A 216 -42.97 -3.44 -21.23
CA GLN A 216 -42.42 -3.37 -22.60
C GLN A 216 -42.58 -4.67 -23.41
N GLN A 217 -43.11 -5.75 -22.85
CA GLN A 217 -43.29 -7.04 -23.55
C GLN A 217 -44.46 -7.07 -24.56
N SER A 218 -45.06 -5.95 -24.93
CA SER A 218 -46.03 -5.88 -26.03
C SER A 218 -45.43 -6.12 -27.43
N GLY A 219 -44.09 -6.11 -27.57
CA GLY A 219 -43.32 -6.60 -28.72
C GLY A 219 -42.77 -8.00 -28.46
N GLY A 220 -42.59 -8.83 -29.47
CA GLY A 220 -42.26 -10.26 -29.38
C GLY A 220 -41.09 -10.63 -28.45
N LYS A 221 -40.99 -11.91 -28.05
CA LYS A 221 -39.97 -12.47 -27.14
C LYS A 221 -38.53 -12.08 -27.47
N ARG A 222 -38.23 -11.77 -28.74
CA ARG A 222 -36.90 -11.40 -29.24
C ARG A 222 -36.50 -9.98 -28.81
N ASP A 223 -37.46 -9.08 -28.72
CA ASP A 223 -37.22 -7.68 -28.35
C ASP A 223 -36.91 -7.54 -26.84
N GLY A 224 -37.57 -8.35 -26.00
CA GLY A 224 -37.30 -8.40 -24.57
C GLY A 224 -35.88 -8.87 -24.21
N VAL A 225 -35.38 -9.88 -24.96
CA VAL A 225 -34.01 -10.38 -24.77
C VAL A 225 -32.96 -9.33 -25.18
N ILE A 226 -33.21 -8.64 -26.31
CA ILE A 226 -32.28 -7.60 -26.78
C ILE A 226 -32.21 -6.44 -25.79
N GLN A 227 -33.37 -6.02 -25.25
CA GLN A 227 -33.42 -4.96 -24.24
C GLN A 227 -32.71 -5.36 -22.93
N ALA A 228 -32.87 -6.62 -22.49
CA ALA A 228 -32.13 -7.14 -21.32
C ALA A 228 -30.62 -7.11 -21.55
N VAL A 229 -30.17 -7.51 -22.73
CA VAL A 229 -28.74 -7.44 -23.09
C VAL A 229 -28.23 -5.99 -23.09
N VAL A 230 -28.99 -5.06 -23.67
CA VAL A 230 -28.64 -3.63 -23.72
C VAL A 230 -28.58 -3.04 -22.31
N PHE A 231 -29.52 -3.39 -21.42
CA PHE A 231 -29.52 -2.97 -20.02
C PHE A 231 -28.29 -3.48 -19.28
N CYS A 232 -28.00 -4.78 -19.37
CA CYS A 232 -26.83 -5.38 -18.73
C CYS A 232 -25.50 -4.83 -19.26
N LEU A 233 -25.39 -4.65 -20.57
CA LEU A 233 -24.24 -4.00 -21.19
C LEU A 233 -24.12 -2.53 -20.73
N GLY A 234 -25.24 -1.84 -20.62
CA GLY A 234 -25.29 -0.48 -20.07
C GLY A 234 -24.70 -0.42 -18.65
N ILE A 235 -25.12 -1.32 -17.75
CA ILE A 235 -24.58 -1.42 -16.39
C ILE A 235 -23.06 -1.66 -16.43
N ILE A 236 -22.61 -2.66 -17.22
CA ILE A 236 -21.18 -3.03 -17.28
C ILE A 236 -20.34 -1.86 -17.79
N VAL A 237 -20.75 -1.23 -18.88
CA VAL A 237 -20.01 -0.10 -19.49
C VAL A 237 -20.00 1.12 -18.57
N LEU A 238 -21.15 1.46 -17.97
CA LEU A 238 -21.25 2.64 -17.10
C LEU A 238 -20.48 2.46 -15.79
N PHE A 239 -20.59 1.31 -15.13
CA PHE A 239 -19.82 1.03 -13.91
C PHE A 239 -18.31 1.00 -14.17
N SER A 240 -17.88 0.27 -15.20
CA SER A 240 -16.47 0.19 -15.57
C SER A 240 -15.94 1.54 -16.05
N GLY A 241 -16.73 2.29 -16.82
CA GLY A 241 -16.40 3.62 -17.30
C GLY A 241 -16.29 4.65 -16.17
N LEU A 242 -17.23 4.64 -15.22
CA LEU A 242 -17.20 5.53 -14.06
C LEU A 242 -16.01 5.24 -13.14
N GLY A 243 -15.70 3.96 -12.90
CA GLY A 243 -14.53 3.55 -12.14
C GLY A 243 -13.21 3.95 -12.81
N LEU A 244 -13.13 3.77 -14.14
CA LEU A 244 -11.96 4.20 -14.91
C LEU A 244 -11.81 5.73 -14.90
N LEU A 245 -12.92 6.47 -15.09
CA LEU A 245 -12.93 7.93 -15.04
C LEU A 245 -12.50 8.45 -13.68
N ALA A 246 -13.01 7.87 -12.59
CA ALA A 246 -12.60 8.22 -11.23
C ALA A 246 -11.10 7.99 -11.02
N THR A 247 -10.55 6.88 -11.51
CA THR A 247 -9.12 6.57 -11.41
C THR A 247 -8.27 7.54 -12.23
N LEU A 248 -8.73 7.94 -13.43
CA LEU A 248 -7.99 8.85 -14.30
C LEU A 248 -7.99 10.30 -13.79
N LEU A 249 -9.14 10.76 -13.25
CA LEU A 249 -9.29 12.14 -12.78
C LEU A 249 -8.72 12.38 -11.39
N LEU A 250 -8.89 11.42 -10.47
CA LEU A 250 -8.56 11.59 -9.06
C LEU A 250 -7.25 10.89 -8.66
N GLY A 251 -6.81 9.93 -9.46
CA GLY A 251 -5.68 9.11 -9.10
C GLY A 251 -5.94 8.24 -7.84
N PRO A 252 -4.95 7.44 -7.40
CA PRO A 252 -5.10 6.54 -6.24
C PRO A 252 -5.33 7.29 -4.91
N VAL A 253 -4.65 8.41 -4.74
CA VAL A 253 -4.76 9.29 -3.55
C VAL A 253 -6.16 9.91 -3.46
N GLY A 254 -6.67 10.43 -4.58
CA GLY A 254 -7.97 11.07 -4.62
C GLY A 254 -9.12 10.08 -4.40
N VAL A 255 -9.01 8.83 -4.88
CA VAL A 255 -10.01 7.78 -4.61
C VAL A 255 -10.06 7.44 -3.12
N LYS A 256 -8.90 7.37 -2.44
CA LYS A 256 -8.83 7.19 -0.99
C LYS A 256 -9.49 8.37 -0.25
N GLN A 257 -9.17 9.60 -0.63
CA GLN A 257 -9.75 10.81 -0.03
C GLN A 257 -11.28 10.88 -0.20
N LEU A 258 -11.84 10.35 -1.31
CA LEU A 258 -13.28 10.24 -1.46
C LEU A 258 -13.92 9.34 -0.39
N GLY A 259 -13.29 8.22 -0.04
CA GLY A 259 -13.79 7.27 0.97
C GLY A 259 -13.85 7.86 2.38
N SER A 260 -12.92 8.73 2.73
CA SER A 260 -12.87 9.44 4.02
C SER A 260 -13.49 10.84 3.99
N SER A 261 -13.89 11.35 2.80
CA SER A 261 -14.47 12.68 2.65
C SER A 261 -15.75 12.84 3.48
N PRO A 262 -15.84 13.84 4.38
CA PRO A 262 -17.04 14.07 5.18
C PRO A 262 -18.25 14.47 4.34
N TRP A 263 -18.05 15.13 3.21
CA TRP A 263 -19.13 15.48 2.28
C TRP A 263 -19.73 14.25 1.63
N VAL A 264 -18.90 13.30 1.21
CA VAL A 264 -19.34 12.04 0.60
C VAL A 264 -20.05 11.17 1.65
N ASN A 265 -19.45 10.98 2.82
CA ASN A 265 -20.05 10.21 3.90
C ASN A 265 -21.34 10.86 4.44
N GLY A 266 -21.38 12.19 4.55
CA GLY A 266 -22.58 12.94 4.91
C GLY A 266 -23.70 12.78 3.88
N PHE A 267 -23.39 12.86 2.58
CA PHE A 267 -24.36 12.63 1.52
C PHE A 267 -24.90 11.19 1.53
N ILE A 268 -24.02 10.18 1.69
CA ILE A 268 -24.44 8.76 1.79
C ILE A 268 -25.31 8.55 3.04
N THR A 269 -24.96 9.13 4.19
CA THR A 269 -25.75 9.05 5.42
C THR A 269 -27.15 9.61 5.20
N LEU A 270 -27.24 10.81 4.61
CA LEU A 270 -28.54 11.46 4.33
C LEU A 270 -29.37 10.64 3.35
N LEU A 271 -28.74 10.14 2.29
CA LEU A 271 -29.39 9.28 1.29
C LEU A 271 -29.96 8.01 1.93
N PHE A 272 -29.13 7.29 2.73
CA PHE A 272 -29.55 6.06 3.41
C PHE A 272 -30.65 6.31 4.44
N MET A 273 -30.57 7.40 5.17
CA MET A 273 -31.61 7.80 6.12
C MET A 273 -32.94 8.10 5.40
N ALA A 274 -32.90 8.83 4.30
CA ALA A 274 -34.09 9.10 3.49
C ALA A 274 -34.70 7.82 2.92
N PHE A 275 -33.87 6.93 2.34
CA PHE A 275 -34.36 5.65 1.84
C PHE A 275 -34.93 4.76 2.94
N SER A 276 -34.25 4.68 4.07
CA SER A 276 -34.72 3.91 5.22
C SER A 276 -36.10 4.39 5.70
N LEU A 277 -36.27 5.70 5.91
CA LEU A 277 -37.54 6.30 6.33
C LEU A 277 -38.65 6.05 5.30
N SER A 278 -38.34 6.14 4.02
CA SER A 278 -39.30 5.80 2.96
C SER A 278 -39.70 4.32 2.96
N LEU A 279 -38.72 3.40 3.19
CA LEU A 279 -39.00 1.98 3.31
C LEU A 279 -39.82 1.63 4.56
N LEU A 280 -39.61 2.35 5.66
CA LEU A 280 -40.37 2.22 6.90
C LEU A 280 -41.78 2.88 6.83
N GLY A 281 -42.11 3.53 5.71
CA GLY A 281 -43.43 4.10 5.47
C GLY A 281 -43.63 5.53 6.01
N ALA A 282 -42.56 6.22 6.43
CA ALA A 282 -42.65 7.59 6.93
C ALA A 282 -43.10 8.57 5.82
N PHE A 283 -42.73 8.32 4.58
CA PHE A 283 -43.20 9.02 3.37
C PHE A 283 -43.02 8.14 2.14
N GLU A 284 -43.91 8.32 1.19
CA GLU A 284 -43.81 7.69 -0.13
C GLU A 284 -43.07 8.62 -1.10
N ILE A 285 -41.97 8.15 -1.67
CA ILE A 285 -41.30 8.84 -2.78
C ILE A 285 -42.17 8.64 -4.02
N SER A 286 -43.26 9.41 -4.12
CA SER A 286 -44.08 9.44 -5.33
C SER A 286 -43.46 10.43 -6.32
N ILE A 287 -42.97 9.90 -7.45
CA ILE A 287 -42.54 10.77 -8.54
C ILE A 287 -43.83 11.50 -9.06
N PRO A 288 -43.82 12.85 -9.09
CA PRO A 288 -45.00 13.59 -9.59
C PRO A 288 -45.44 13.02 -10.94
N SER A 289 -46.75 12.77 -11.05
CA SER A 289 -47.34 12.18 -12.25
C SER A 289 -47.03 12.98 -13.54
N SER A 290 -46.78 14.28 -13.43
CA SER A 290 -46.35 15.14 -14.53
C SER A 290 -44.94 14.81 -15.06
N ILE A 291 -44.02 14.39 -14.19
CA ILE A 291 -42.68 13.93 -14.60
C ILE A 291 -42.75 12.52 -15.17
N LEU A 292 -43.55 11.65 -14.56
CA LEU A 292 -43.80 10.30 -15.06
C LEU A 292 -44.43 10.32 -16.44
N THR A 293 -45.42 11.22 -16.65
CA THR A 293 -46.12 11.39 -17.95
C THR A 293 -45.15 11.94 -19.02
N ARG A 294 -44.30 12.92 -18.68
CA ARG A 294 -43.26 13.42 -19.60
C ARG A 294 -42.17 12.38 -19.92
N LEU A 295 -41.73 11.60 -18.94
CA LEU A 295 -40.83 10.47 -19.19
C LEU A 295 -41.50 9.36 -20.01
N ASN A 296 -42.76 9.01 -19.71
CA ASN A 296 -43.51 8.03 -20.49
C ASN A 296 -43.77 8.52 -21.91
N GLN A 297 -44.12 9.79 -22.12
CA GLN A 297 -44.25 10.35 -23.46
C GLN A 297 -42.95 10.43 -24.26
N SER A 298 -41.82 10.55 -23.56
CA SER A 298 -40.50 10.41 -24.17
C SER A 298 -40.08 8.94 -24.34
N SER A 299 -40.62 8.02 -23.50
CA SER A 299 -40.47 6.57 -23.61
C SER A 299 -41.37 5.89 -24.63
N ASP A 300 -42.47 6.53 -25.05
CA ASP A 300 -43.36 6.01 -26.15
C ASP A 300 -42.63 6.01 -27.51
N LYS A 301 -41.52 6.72 -27.64
CA LYS A 301 -40.51 6.47 -28.69
C LYS A 301 -39.60 5.29 -28.30
N GLY A 302 -40.19 4.23 -27.72
CA GLY A 302 -39.61 3.02 -27.19
C GLY A 302 -38.40 2.54 -27.98
N GLY A 303 -37.19 2.74 -27.41
CA GLY A 303 -35.94 2.40 -28.05
C GLY A 303 -34.86 2.17 -27.01
N PHE A 304 -33.71 1.73 -27.48
CA PHE A 304 -32.48 1.50 -26.75
C PHE A 304 -32.10 2.63 -25.78
N ALA A 305 -32.49 3.88 -26.07
CA ALA A 305 -32.18 5.05 -25.25
C ALA A 305 -32.87 5.02 -23.87
N GLY A 306 -34.13 4.58 -23.79
CA GLY A 306 -34.85 4.46 -22.50
C GLY A 306 -34.23 3.39 -21.60
N THR A 307 -33.87 2.24 -22.19
CA THR A 307 -33.20 1.14 -21.49
C THR A 307 -31.81 1.53 -21.01
N LEU A 308 -31.06 2.29 -21.81
CA LEU A 308 -29.75 2.81 -21.44
C LEU A 308 -29.82 3.84 -20.30
N LEU A 309 -30.82 4.76 -20.38
CA LEU A 309 -31.07 5.77 -19.34
C LEU A 309 -31.42 5.10 -17.99
N MET A 310 -32.22 4.04 -18.04
CA MET A 310 -32.55 3.24 -16.85
C MET A 310 -31.33 2.53 -16.30
N GLY A 311 -30.44 1.98 -17.16
CA GLY A 311 -29.15 1.41 -16.75
C GLY A 311 -28.25 2.47 -16.12
N LEU A 312 -28.23 3.70 -16.63
CA LEU A 312 -27.50 4.83 -16.06
C LEU A 312 -28.00 5.20 -14.66
N THR A 313 -29.33 5.34 -14.51
CA THR A 313 -29.96 5.65 -13.22
C THR A 313 -29.67 4.56 -12.18
N PHE A 314 -29.72 3.30 -12.60
CA PHE A 314 -29.38 2.14 -11.78
C PHE A 314 -27.89 2.18 -11.36
N ALA A 315 -26.98 2.39 -12.31
CA ALA A 315 -25.56 2.45 -12.04
C ALA A 315 -25.23 3.60 -11.07
N LEU A 316 -25.81 4.79 -11.29
CA LEU A 316 -25.55 5.96 -10.45
C LEU A 316 -26.10 5.80 -9.02
N SER A 317 -27.30 5.23 -8.86
CA SER A 317 -27.89 4.97 -7.54
C SER A 317 -27.14 3.87 -6.78
N SER A 318 -26.69 2.84 -7.49
CA SER A 318 -25.97 1.72 -6.89
C SER A 318 -24.51 2.05 -6.57
N PHE A 319 -23.88 3.02 -7.27
CA PHE A 319 -22.49 3.40 -7.08
C PHE A 319 -22.21 3.89 -5.66
N ALA A 320 -23.14 4.63 -5.05
CA ALA A 320 -23.01 5.11 -3.68
C ALA A 320 -22.84 3.96 -2.65
N CYS A 321 -23.49 2.82 -2.87
CA CYS A 321 -23.46 1.68 -1.96
C CYS A 321 -22.27 0.75 -2.21
N VAL A 322 -21.74 0.77 -3.41
CA VAL A 322 -20.64 -0.10 -3.88
C VAL A 322 -19.29 0.61 -3.78
N GLY A 323 -19.31 1.94 -3.62
CA GLY A 323 -18.13 2.80 -3.56
C GLY A 323 -17.01 2.30 -2.66
N PRO A 324 -17.25 1.89 -1.41
CA PRO A 324 -16.21 1.36 -0.53
C PRO A 324 -15.52 0.10 -1.09
N PHE A 325 -16.28 -0.77 -1.75
CA PHE A 325 -15.74 -1.98 -2.37
C PHE A 325 -14.94 -1.66 -3.65
N VAL A 326 -15.46 -0.77 -4.46
CA VAL A 326 -14.74 -0.23 -5.64
C VAL A 326 -13.44 0.44 -5.21
N GLY A 327 -13.45 1.18 -4.10
CA GLY A 327 -12.26 1.80 -3.53
C GLY A 327 -11.16 0.80 -3.16
N THR A 328 -11.51 -0.36 -2.58
CA THR A 328 -10.53 -1.42 -2.27
C THR A 328 -9.95 -2.07 -3.52
N LEU A 329 -10.76 -2.34 -4.55
CA LEU A 329 -10.29 -2.85 -5.84
C LEU A 329 -9.36 -1.85 -6.55
N LEU A 330 -9.66 -0.56 -6.44
CA LEU A 330 -8.85 0.49 -7.06
C LEU A 330 -7.54 0.75 -6.29
N ALA A 331 -7.54 0.63 -4.96
CA ALA A 331 -6.32 0.72 -4.15
C ALA A 331 -5.29 -0.35 -4.53
N GLU A 332 -5.72 -1.54 -4.93
CA GLU A 332 -4.84 -2.62 -5.43
C GLU A 332 -4.16 -2.24 -6.77
N SER A 333 -4.70 -1.23 -7.50
CA SER A 333 -4.12 -0.75 -8.76
C SER A 333 -2.76 -0.06 -8.60
N VAL A 334 -2.46 0.47 -7.43
CA VAL A 334 -1.21 1.16 -7.14
C VAL A 334 -0.03 0.18 -7.18
N THR A 335 -0.27 -1.09 -6.78
CA THR A 335 0.78 -2.09 -6.63
C THR A 335 0.92 -3.03 -7.83
N GLN A 336 -0.14 -3.26 -8.63
CA GLN A 336 -0.18 -4.33 -9.64
C GLN A 336 -0.51 -3.87 -11.08
N GLY A 337 -0.54 -2.56 -11.34
CA GLY A 337 -0.82 -1.99 -12.67
C GLY A 337 -2.32 -1.86 -13.01
N ARG A 338 -2.63 -1.08 -14.04
CA ARG A 338 -4.00 -0.65 -14.39
C ARG A 338 -4.93 -1.77 -14.91
N ALA A 339 -4.38 -2.85 -15.47
CA ALA A 339 -5.19 -3.89 -16.12
C ALA A 339 -6.03 -4.71 -15.13
N ARG A 340 -5.48 -5.04 -13.96
CA ARG A 340 -6.13 -5.89 -12.97
C ARG A 340 -7.39 -5.24 -12.34
N PRO A 341 -7.35 -3.98 -11.89
CA PRO A 341 -8.56 -3.31 -11.39
C PRO A 341 -9.63 -3.12 -12.45
N THR A 342 -9.24 -2.78 -13.69
CA THR A 342 -10.21 -2.58 -14.79
C THR A 342 -10.95 -3.89 -15.10
N LEU A 343 -10.25 -5.03 -15.21
CA LEU A 343 -10.88 -6.33 -15.42
C LEU A 343 -11.68 -6.79 -14.18
N GLY A 344 -11.23 -6.47 -12.96
CA GLY A 344 -11.98 -6.69 -11.73
C GLY A 344 -13.30 -5.93 -11.72
N MET A 345 -13.31 -4.67 -12.15
CA MET A 345 -14.53 -3.85 -12.28
C MET A 345 -15.50 -4.41 -13.32
N VAL A 346 -14.99 -4.89 -14.45
CA VAL A 346 -15.84 -5.55 -15.49
C VAL A 346 -16.44 -6.83 -14.92
N ALA A 347 -15.67 -7.67 -14.25
CA ALA A 347 -16.14 -8.91 -13.63
C ALA A 347 -17.20 -8.63 -12.54
N PHE A 348 -16.95 -7.65 -11.70
CA PHE A 348 -17.89 -7.18 -10.67
C PHE A 348 -19.21 -6.70 -11.29
N ALA A 349 -19.14 -5.81 -12.28
CA ALA A 349 -20.32 -5.28 -12.97
C ALA A 349 -21.10 -6.38 -13.72
N ALA A 350 -20.41 -7.38 -14.27
CA ALA A 350 -21.02 -8.54 -14.89
C ALA A 350 -21.77 -9.41 -13.84
N GLY A 351 -21.17 -9.61 -12.64
CA GLY A 351 -21.84 -10.29 -11.53
C GLY A 351 -23.10 -9.57 -11.07
N LEU A 352 -23.05 -8.24 -10.97
CA LEU A 352 -24.20 -7.40 -10.61
C LEU A 352 -25.30 -7.45 -11.67
N ALA A 353 -24.96 -7.46 -12.96
CA ALA A 353 -25.91 -7.46 -14.08
C ALA A 353 -26.56 -8.82 -14.32
N LEU A 354 -25.89 -9.92 -13.99
CA LEU A 354 -26.31 -11.28 -14.31
C LEU A 354 -27.73 -11.63 -13.83
N PRO A 355 -28.15 -11.36 -12.58
CA PRO A 355 -29.49 -11.68 -12.12
C PRO A 355 -30.57 -10.88 -12.85
N PHE A 356 -30.33 -9.65 -13.21
CA PHE A 356 -31.27 -8.86 -14.02
C PHE A 356 -31.44 -9.44 -15.42
N PHE A 357 -30.35 -10.00 -15.99
CA PHE A 357 -30.42 -10.74 -17.25
C PHE A 357 -31.34 -11.96 -17.14
N PHE A 358 -31.17 -12.79 -16.10
CA PHE A 358 -32.01 -13.97 -15.87
C PHE A 358 -33.47 -13.59 -15.60
N LEU A 359 -33.71 -12.54 -14.82
CA LEU A 359 -35.07 -12.06 -14.54
C LEU A 359 -35.76 -11.57 -15.82
N ALA A 360 -35.05 -10.91 -16.72
CA ALA A 360 -35.61 -10.45 -18.01
C ALA A 360 -35.79 -11.63 -18.99
N LEU A 361 -34.98 -12.68 -18.93
CA LEU A 361 -35.09 -13.83 -19.84
C LEU A 361 -36.25 -14.77 -19.45
N PHE A 362 -36.56 -14.89 -18.15
CA PHE A 362 -37.57 -15.80 -17.64
C PHE A 362 -38.71 -15.10 -16.91
N PRO A 363 -39.48 -14.20 -17.56
CA PRO A 363 -40.56 -13.46 -16.92
C PRO A 363 -41.73 -14.39 -16.46
N SER A 364 -41.83 -15.60 -17.01
CA SER A 364 -42.80 -16.61 -16.59
C SER A 364 -42.56 -17.18 -15.18
N TYR A 365 -41.33 -17.20 -14.72
CA TYR A 365 -41.00 -17.60 -13.33
C TYR A 365 -41.52 -16.58 -12.32
N LEU A 366 -41.55 -15.30 -12.72
CA LEU A 366 -42.04 -14.20 -11.91
C LEU A 366 -43.54 -14.18 -11.74
N LYS A 367 -44.29 -14.63 -12.77
CA LYS A 367 -45.76 -14.80 -12.68
C LYS A 367 -46.15 -15.90 -11.67
N ARG A 368 -45.23 -16.79 -11.30
CA ARG A 368 -45.40 -17.85 -10.25
C ARG A 368 -45.03 -17.40 -8.84
N LEU A 369 -44.30 -16.27 -8.70
CA LEU A 369 -44.10 -15.69 -7.38
C LEU A 369 -45.45 -15.22 -6.83
N PRO A 370 -45.79 -15.57 -5.57
CA PRO A 370 -47.07 -15.20 -5.00
C PRO A 370 -47.28 -13.69 -5.11
N ARG A 371 -48.31 -13.26 -5.82
CA ARG A 371 -48.75 -11.87 -5.92
C ARG A 371 -49.30 -11.32 -4.59
N SER A 372 -49.22 -12.06 -3.52
CA SER A 372 -49.63 -11.61 -2.19
C SER A 372 -48.66 -10.56 -1.67
N GLY A 373 -49.06 -9.30 -1.69
CA GLY A 373 -48.27 -8.13 -1.29
C GLY A 373 -47.69 -8.13 0.10
N GLY A 374 -48.09 -9.07 0.98
CA GLY A 374 -47.65 -9.13 2.37
C GLY A 374 -46.18 -9.55 2.58
N TRP A 375 -45.62 -10.42 1.73
CA TRP A 375 -44.21 -10.83 1.88
C TRP A 375 -43.24 -9.71 1.47
N LEU A 376 -43.49 -9.07 0.33
CA LEU A 376 -42.64 -7.99 -0.18
C LEU A 376 -42.67 -6.76 0.75
N ALA A 377 -43.84 -6.43 1.31
CA ALA A 377 -43.98 -5.35 2.29
C ALA A 377 -43.16 -5.62 3.55
N ARG A 378 -43.16 -6.86 4.03
CA ARG A 378 -42.35 -7.28 5.22
C ARG A 378 -40.85 -7.19 4.95
N VAL A 379 -40.40 -7.65 3.77
CA VAL A 379 -38.98 -7.52 3.37
C VAL A 379 -38.61 -6.05 3.27
N LYS A 380 -39.46 -5.20 2.69
CA LYS A 380 -39.27 -3.75 2.61
C LYS A 380 -39.02 -3.11 3.96
N MET A 381 -39.85 -3.47 4.97
CA MET A 381 -39.73 -2.94 6.34
C MET A 381 -38.45 -3.41 7.04
N VAL A 382 -38.12 -4.71 6.97
CA VAL A 382 -36.87 -5.22 7.57
C VAL A 382 -35.65 -4.58 6.94
N MET A 383 -35.64 -4.43 5.61
CA MET A 383 -34.58 -3.71 4.90
C MET A 383 -34.48 -2.24 5.33
N GLY A 384 -35.62 -1.61 5.66
CA GLY A 384 -35.62 -0.27 6.23
C GLY A 384 -34.80 -0.17 7.53
N PHE A 385 -35.00 -1.10 8.48
CA PHE A 385 -34.19 -1.15 9.71
C PHE A 385 -32.72 -1.42 9.45
N VAL A 386 -32.39 -2.34 8.53
CA VAL A 386 -31.02 -2.68 8.17
C VAL A 386 -30.30 -1.46 7.53
N ILE A 387 -30.99 -0.74 6.63
CA ILE A 387 -30.43 0.47 6.01
C ILE A 387 -30.24 1.58 7.03
N LEU A 388 -31.16 1.70 8.00
CA LEU A 388 -31.00 2.68 9.07
C LEU A 388 -29.79 2.35 9.95
N ALA A 389 -29.58 1.08 10.25
CA ALA A 389 -28.37 0.64 10.96
C ALA A 389 -27.08 0.92 10.14
N ALA A 390 -27.11 0.68 8.83
CA ALA A 390 -26.00 1.02 7.94
C ALA A 390 -25.75 2.53 7.84
N SER A 391 -26.81 3.36 7.86
CA SER A 391 -26.66 4.84 7.86
C SER A 391 -25.91 5.35 9.09
N LEU A 392 -26.08 4.68 10.24
CA LEU A 392 -25.35 5.00 11.48
C LEU A 392 -23.85 4.74 11.37
N GLU A 393 -23.43 3.74 10.57
CA GLU A 393 -22.00 3.49 10.32
C GLU A 393 -21.36 4.66 9.57
N TYR A 394 -22.01 5.14 8.50
CA TYR A 394 -21.50 6.31 7.75
C TYR A 394 -21.57 7.59 8.59
N LEU A 395 -22.61 7.73 9.42
CA LEU A 395 -22.69 8.84 10.39
C LEU A 395 -21.55 8.75 11.42
N ALA A 396 -21.20 7.55 11.88
CA ALA A 396 -20.09 7.37 12.81
C ALA A 396 -18.75 7.71 12.17
N LYS A 397 -18.52 7.35 10.90
CA LYS A 397 -17.34 7.78 10.14
C LYS A 397 -17.26 9.29 10.02
N LEU A 398 -18.39 9.95 9.69
CA LEU A 398 -18.49 11.41 9.65
C LEU A 398 -18.17 12.02 10.99
N ASP A 399 -18.76 11.52 12.08
CA ASP A 399 -18.55 11.99 13.46
C ASP A 399 -17.09 11.88 13.88
N GLN A 400 -16.41 10.76 13.51
CA GLN A 400 -15.01 10.53 13.82
C GLN A 400 -14.07 11.44 13.03
N VAL A 401 -14.30 11.60 11.71
CA VAL A 401 -13.48 12.48 10.85
C VAL A 401 -13.63 13.95 11.28
N MET A 402 -14.86 14.36 11.64
CA MET A 402 -15.17 15.71 12.12
C MET A 402 -14.84 15.91 13.60
N GLN A 403 -14.48 14.84 14.31
CA GLN A 403 -14.15 14.85 15.76
C GLN A 403 -15.25 15.43 16.67
N TRP A 404 -16.52 15.26 16.29
CA TRP A 404 -17.65 15.74 17.11
C TRP A 404 -17.84 14.94 18.40
N GLY A 405 -17.52 13.62 18.38
CA GLY A 405 -17.63 12.73 19.53
C GLY A 405 -19.08 12.45 19.97
N PHE A 406 -20.03 12.70 19.08
CA PHE A 406 -21.45 12.44 19.34
C PHE A 406 -21.76 10.94 19.38
N LEU A 407 -21.25 10.17 18.42
CA LEU A 407 -21.47 8.73 18.28
C LEU A 407 -20.34 7.93 18.94
N THR A 408 -20.39 7.83 20.28
CA THR A 408 -19.45 6.95 21.00
C THR A 408 -19.77 5.48 20.76
N ARG A 409 -18.79 4.56 20.99
CA ARG A 409 -18.95 3.10 20.88
C ARG A 409 -20.26 2.61 21.55
N GLY A 410 -20.52 3.04 22.78
CA GLY A 410 -21.71 2.62 23.51
C GLY A 410 -23.02 3.12 22.88
N ARG A 411 -23.07 4.39 22.44
CA ARG A 411 -24.27 4.95 21.78
C ARG A 411 -24.55 4.29 20.44
N PHE A 412 -23.49 4.03 19.68
CA PHE A 412 -23.59 3.35 18.39
C PHE A 412 -24.13 1.92 18.55
N LEU A 413 -23.54 1.13 19.47
CA LEU A 413 -23.99 -0.25 19.75
C LEU A 413 -25.41 -0.28 20.33
N ALA A 414 -25.76 0.66 21.22
CA ALA A 414 -27.13 0.77 21.74
C ALA A 414 -28.14 1.00 20.62
N ALA A 415 -27.84 1.91 19.68
CA ALA A 415 -28.70 2.17 18.53
C ALA A 415 -28.82 0.94 17.61
N TRP A 416 -27.71 0.23 17.34
CA TRP A 416 -27.75 -1.03 16.57
C TRP A 416 -28.58 -2.12 17.25
N ILE A 417 -28.38 -2.32 18.56
CA ILE A 417 -29.17 -3.29 19.35
C ILE A 417 -30.66 -3.00 19.21
N VAL A 418 -31.07 -1.75 19.38
CA VAL A 418 -32.48 -1.33 19.25
C VAL A 418 -33.00 -1.59 17.83
N LEU A 419 -32.27 -1.20 16.80
CA LEU A 419 -32.72 -1.34 15.41
C LEU A 419 -32.87 -2.83 15.00
N PHE A 420 -31.89 -3.66 15.33
CA PHE A 420 -31.95 -5.08 15.03
C PHE A 420 -32.99 -5.82 15.88
N ALA A 421 -33.15 -5.43 17.15
CA ALA A 421 -34.25 -5.96 17.99
C ALA A 421 -35.62 -5.56 17.44
N MET A 422 -35.82 -4.32 17.01
CA MET A 422 -37.06 -3.88 16.37
C MET A 422 -37.36 -4.66 15.09
N ALA A 423 -36.36 -4.90 14.25
CA ALA A 423 -36.52 -5.73 13.05
C ALA A 423 -36.94 -7.17 13.40
N GLY A 424 -36.32 -7.76 14.43
CA GLY A 424 -36.69 -9.08 14.94
C GLY A 424 -38.12 -9.14 15.53
N LEU A 425 -38.47 -8.17 16.38
CA LEU A 425 -39.82 -8.07 16.97
C LEU A 425 -40.89 -7.81 15.92
N TYR A 426 -40.59 -7.04 14.88
CA TYR A 426 -41.48 -6.82 13.74
C TYR A 426 -41.74 -8.14 12.99
N LEU A 427 -40.71 -8.91 12.69
CA LEU A 427 -40.87 -10.22 12.06
C LEU A 427 -41.68 -11.20 12.92
N LEU A 428 -41.51 -11.15 14.24
CA LEU A 428 -42.26 -11.98 15.17
C LEU A 428 -43.70 -11.49 15.38
N GLY A 429 -44.09 -10.32 14.82
CA GLY A 429 -45.45 -9.79 14.87
C GLY A 429 -45.79 -9.02 16.15
N PHE A 430 -44.79 -8.71 17.02
CA PHE A 430 -44.98 -7.87 18.22
C PHE A 430 -45.13 -6.39 17.88
N LEU A 431 -44.48 -5.93 16.80
CA LEU A 431 -44.57 -4.56 16.33
C LEU A 431 -45.55 -4.48 15.14
N ARG A 432 -46.53 -3.60 15.28
CA ARG A 432 -47.53 -3.33 14.22
C ARG A 432 -47.24 -1.97 13.61
N LEU A 433 -46.89 -1.95 12.34
CA LEU A 433 -46.72 -0.74 11.56
C LEU A 433 -47.88 -0.62 10.56
N GLU A 434 -48.38 0.60 10.33
CA GLU A 434 -49.49 0.86 9.43
C GLU A 434 -49.17 0.43 7.98
N GLY A 435 -50.15 -0.16 7.29
CA GLY A 435 -50.06 -0.56 5.88
C GLY A 435 -49.73 -2.04 5.61
N VAL A 436 -49.57 -2.89 6.63
CA VAL A 436 -49.30 -4.33 6.46
C VAL A 436 -50.51 -5.17 6.92
N GLN A 437 -51.11 -5.93 5.98
CA GLN A 437 -52.21 -6.85 6.29
C GLN A 437 -51.79 -7.97 7.26
N HIS A 438 -52.67 -8.27 8.19
CA HIS A 438 -52.43 -9.31 9.22
C HIS A 438 -52.45 -10.69 8.59
N ASP A 439 -51.34 -11.41 8.62
CA ASP A 439 -51.26 -12.85 8.34
C ASP A 439 -51.35 -13.59 9.66
N GLU A 440 -52.41 -14.35 9.86
CA GLU A 440 -52.63 -15.14 11.09
C GLU A 440 -51.63 -16.29 11.25
N ASN A 441 -50.97 -16.71 10.18
CA ASN A 441 -50.05 -17.84 10.20
C ASN A 441 -48.58 -17.40 10.15
N MET A 442 -47.86 -17.64 11.23
CA MET A 442 -46.42 -17.43 11.31
C MET A 442 -45.66 -18.59 10.66
N GLY A 443 -45.16 -18.42 9.47
CA GLY A 443 -44.34 -19.43 8.81
C GLY A 443 -42.98 -19.62 9.53
N LEU A 444 -42.46 -20.86 9.51
CA LEU A 444 -41.19 -21.23 10.14
C LEU A 444 -40.02 -20.32 9.71
N GLY A 445 -39.91 -19.99 8.44
CA GLY A 445 -38.85 -19.09 7.93
C GLY A 445 -38.90 -17.67 8.55
N ARG A 446 -40.10 -17.13 8.76
CA ARG A 446 -40.31 -15.85 9.40
C ARG A 446 -39.91 -15.89 10.89
N LEU A 447 -40.29 -16.94 11.59
CA LEU A 447 -39.93 -17.18 12.99
C LEU A 447 -38.38 -17.26 13.14
N LEU A 448 -37.72 -18.11 12.35
CA LEU A 448 -36.27 -18.29 12.39
C LEU A 448 -35.51 -17.02 12.09
N THR A 449 -35.96 -16.26 11.07
CA THR A 449 -35.30 -14.98 10.72
C THR A 449 -35.49 -13.93 11.83
N GLY A 450 -36.66 -13.85 12.45
CA GLY A 450 -36.90 -12.96 13.57
C GLY A 450 -36.02 -13.29 14.79
N ILE A 451 -35.90 -14.60 15.13
CA ILE A 451 -35.00 -15.06 16.19
C ILE A 451 -33.53 -14.74 15.87
N LEU A 452 -33.10 -14.91 14.61
CA LEU A 452 -31.75 -14.59 14.18
C LEU A 452 -31.41 -13.10 14.40
N PHE A 453 -32.33 -12.20 14.09
CA PHE A 453 -32.15 -10.76 14.34
C PHE A 453 -32.05 -10.46 15.84
N LEU A 454 -32.83 -11.14 16.70
CA LEU A 454 -32.76 -10.96 18.16
C LEU A 454 -31.44 -11.51 18.73
N ILE A 455 -30.99 -12.69 18.25
CA ILE A 455 -29.68 -13.25 18.64
C ILE A 455 -28.57 -12.31 18.25
N PHE A 456 -28.61 -11.75 17.03
CA PHE A 456 -27.63 -10.78 16.57
C PHE A 456 -27.64 -9.53 17.45
N ALA A 457 -28.80 -8.95 17.75
CA ALA A 457 -28.92 -7.81 18.65
C ALA A 457 -28.33 -8.09 20.05
N LEU A 458 -28.62 -9.26 20.62
CA LEU A 458 -28.08 -9.67 21.92
C LEU A 458 -26.57 -9.91 21.87
N SER A 459 -26.02 -10.40 20.77
CA SER A 459 -24.58 -10.62 20.59
C SER A 459 -23.75 -9.33 20.59
N LEU A 460 -24.37 -8.17 20.40
CA LEU A 460 -23.72 -6.86 20.47
C LEU A 460 -23.61 -6.32 21.92
N TRP A 461 -24.38 -6.90 22.87
CA TRP A 461 -24.44 -6.44 24.25
C TRP A 461 -23.07 -6.41 24.96
N PRO A 462 -22.23 -7.48 24.86
CA PRO A 462 -20.90 -7.47 25.50
C PRO A 462 -20.01 -6.31 25.02
N GLY A 463 -20.16 -5.90 23.75
CA GLY A 463 -19.42 -4.77 23.20
C GLY A 463 -19.70 -3.42 23.86
N MET A 464 -20.87 -3.25 24.52
CA MET A 464 -21.16 -2.04 25.31
C MET A 464 -20.36 -2.01 26.62
N ALA A 465 -19.98 -3.17 27.15
CA ALA A 465 -19.11 -3.29 28.33
C ALA A 465 -17.62 -3.20 27.97
N GLY A 466 -17.28 -3.07 26.67
CA GLY A 466 -15.89 -2.96 26.20
C GLY A 466 -15.30 -4.28 25.70
N ASP A 467 -16.07 -5.39 25.70
CA ASP A 467 -15.63 -6.66 25.19
C ASP A 467 -15.44 -6.66 23.67
N LYS A 468 -14.58 -7.57 23.17
CA LYS A 468 -14.31 -7.74 21.74
C LYS A 468 -15.51 -8.36 21.03
N LEU A 469 -15.89 -7.78 19.91
CA LEU A 469 -16.97 -8.28 19.05
C LEU A 469 -16.47 -9.02 17.81
N GLY A 470 -15.16 -9.27 17.71
CA GLY A 470 -14.52 -9.96 16.60
C GLY A 470 -14.59 -9.18 15.29
N TRP A 471 -15.23 -9.75 14.26
CA TRP A 471 -15.32 -9.08 12.96
C TRP A 471 -16.18 -7.81 12.97
N ILE A 472 -17.11 -7.68 13.94
CA ILE A 472 -18.01 -6.53 14.07
C ILE A 472 -17.23 -5.28 14.54
N ASP A 473 -16.12 -5.45 15.29
CA ASP A 473 -15.29 -4.33 15.75
C ASP A 473 -14.76 -3.46 14.60
N ALA A 474 -14.69 -4.01 13.39
CA ALA A 474 -14.32 -3.28 12.19
C ALA A 474 -15.26 -2.10 11.87
N PHE A 475 -16.55 -2.21 12.24
CA PHE A 475 -17.61 -1.24 11.91
C PHE A 475 -17.99 -0.35 13.10
N VAL A 476 -17.48 -0.68 14.28
CA VAL A 476 -17.83 0.05 15.51
C VAL A 476 -16.84 1.21 15.71
N PRO A 477 -17.35 2.45 16.00
CA PRO A 477 -16.47 3.59 16.24
C PRO A 477 -15.56 3.35 17.43
N MET A 478 -14.30 3.80 17.33
CA MET A 478 -13.36 3.77 18.45
C MET A 478 -13.71 4.89 19.43
N GLY A 479 -13.79 4.56 20.72
CA GLY A 479 -14.06 5.56 21.77
C GLY A 479 -12.85 6.48 21.96
N THR A 480 -13.11 7.78 22.18
CA THR A 480 -12.09 8.78 22.51
C THR A 480 -11.38 8.50 23.85
N ALA A 481 -12.02 7.74 24.74
CA ALA A 481 -11.43 7.31 26.02
C ALA A 481 -10.48 6.12 25.88
N GLU A 482 -10.59 5.32 24.81
CA GLU A 482 -9.73 4.14 24.57
C GLU A 482 -8.33 4.53 24.05
N SER A 483 -8.14 5.74 23.52
CA SER A 483 -6.82 6.26 23.18
C SER A 483 -5.95 6.54 24.41
N ALA A 484 -6.55 6.76 25.59
CA ALA A 484 -5.84 7.14 26.80
C ALA A 484 -5.56 6.00 27.79
N ALA A 485 -6.30 4.90 27.74
CA ALA A 485 -6.16 3.77 28.67
C ALA A 485 -6.53 2.45 27.99
N ARG A 486 -5.64 1.91 27.16
CA ARG A 486 -5.75 0.52 26.73
C ARG A 486 -5.48 -0.40 27.92
N SER A 487 -6.33 -1.40 28.10
CA SER A 487 -6.22 -2.42 29.17
C SER A 487 -4.92 -3.25 29.10
N ASP A 488 -4.15 -3.11 28.02
CA ASP A 488 -2.90 -3.82 27.72
C ASP A 488 -1.63 -3.07 28.19
N GLY A 489 -1.78 -1.87 28.77
CA GLY A 489 -0.66 -1.08 29.29
C GLY A 489 0.25 -0.47 28.21
N LEU A 490 -0.20 -0.39 26.96
CA LEU A 490 0.52 0.26 25.87
C LEU A 490 0.22 1.77 25.84
N VAL A 491 1.26 2.58 25.78
CA VAL A 491 1.17 4.04 25.69
C VAL A 491 1.43 4.48 24.26
N TRP A 492 0.40 4.93 23.58
CA TRP A 492 0.46 5.43 22.21
C TRP A 492 0.54 6.96 22.19
N MET A 493 1.39 7.48 21.32
CA MET A 493 1.50 8.90 21.04
C MET A 493 0.66 9.21 19.79
N LYS A 494 -0.39 10.01 19.92
CA LYS A 494 -1.27 10.37 18.80
C LYS A 494 -0.68 11.53 18.01
N ASP A 495 -0.59 11.40 16.68
CA ASP A 495 -0.15 12.40 15.72
C ASP A 495 1.17 13.11 16.12
N ALA A 496 2.05 12.38 16.81
CA ALA A 496 3.25 12.93 17.45
C ALA A 496 4.53 12.31 16.86
N TYR A 497 4.72 12.35 15.53
CA TYR A 497 5.86 11.73 14.84
C TYR A 497 7.22 12.19 15.38
N ARG A 498 7.48 13.50 15.40
CA ARG A 498 8.75 14.05 15.89
C ARG A 498 8.97 13.80 17.39
N PRO A 499 8.01 14.04 18.27
CA PRO A 499 8.16 13.70 19.70
C PRO A 499 8.41 12.22 19.96
N ALA A 500 7.84 11.30 19.13
CA ALA A 500 8.08 9.87 19.24
C ALA A 500 9.53 9.52 18.88
N LEU A 501 10.09 10.11 17.83
CA LEU A 501 11.50 9.95 17.47
C LEU A 501 12.45 10.49 18.58
N ASP A 502 12.16 11.66 19.13
CA ASP A 502 12.93 12.24 20.20
C ASP A 502 12.90 11.38 21.49
N ARG A 503 11.74 10.79 21.77
CA ARG A 503 11.61 9.81 22.84
C ARG A 503 12.38 8.54 22.56
N ALA A 504 12.32 8.03 21.33
CA ALA A 504 13.06 6.85 20.90
C ALA A 504 14.57 7.03 21.02
N ARG A 505 15.09 8.22 20.67
CA ARG A 505 16.50 8.58 20.86
C ARG A 505 16.92 8.56 22.33
N ARG A 506 16.09 9.11 23.23
CA ARG A 506 16.36 9.12 24.68
C ARG A 506 16.29 7.74 25.30
N GLU A 507 15.32 6.90 24.87
CA GLU A 507 15.11 5.56 25.41
C GLU A 507 15.92 4.48 24.68
N ASN A 508 16.62 4.83 23.61
CA ASN A 508 17.32 3.91 22.69
C ASN A 508 16.41 2.76 22.21
N LYS A 509 15.19 3.08 21.80
CA LYS A 509 14.20 2.13 21.34
C LYS A 509 13.83 2.39 19.88
N LEU A 510 13.39 1.35 19.19
CA LEU A 510 12.75 1.48 17.88
C LEU A 510 11.41 2.17 18.01
N VAL A 511 10.98 2.87 16.94
CA VAL A 511 9.66 3.49 16.83
C VAL A 511 8.77 2.59 16.00
N PHE A 512 7.63 2.18 16.56
CA PHE A 512 6.57 1.52 15.82
C PHE A 512 5.52 2.56 15.44
N ILE A 513 5.32 2.75 14.16
CA ILE A 513 4.37 3.71 13.59
C ILE A 513 3.19 2.95 13.02
N ASP A 514 1.98 3.31 13.44
CA ASP A 514 0.70 2.88 12.87
C ASP A 514 0.10 4.03 12.05
N PHE A 515 0.27 4.00 10.73
CA PHE A 515 -0.48 4.88 9.83
C PHE A 515 -1.91 4.35 9.71
N THR A 516 -2.84 5.11 10.23
CA THR A 516 -4.21 4.71 10.48
C THR A 516 -5.20 5.79 10.01
N GLY A 517 -6.48 5.45 9.99
CA GLY A 517 -7.54 6.39 9.63
C GLY A 517 -8.76 6.29 10.54
N TYR A 518 -9.45 7.41 10.74
CA TYR A 518 -10.71 7.48 11.49
C TYR A 518 -11.81 6.66 10.81
N ALA A 519 -11.86 6.67 9.47
CA ALA A 519 -12.83 5.93 8.66
C ALA A 519 -12.32 4.56 8.19
N CYS A 520 -11.10 4.17 8.56
CA CYS A 520 -10.44 2.96 8.09
C CYS A 520 -10.93 1.70 8.83
N THR A 521 -11.87 0.97 8.24
CA THR A 521 -12.44 -0.26 8.80
C THR A 521 -11.40 -1.34 9.13
N ASN A 522 -10.39 -1.53 8.25
CA ASN A 522 -9.31 -2.49 8.46
C ASN A 522 -8.41 -2.09 9.64
N CYS A 523 -8.16 -0.79 9.82
CA CYS A 523 -7.38 -0.27 10.94
C CYS A 523 -8.08 -0.55 12.28
N HIS A 524 -9.40 -0.32 12.32
CA HIS A 524 -10.23 -0.63 13.50
C HIS A 524 -10.14 -2.11 13.86
N TRP A 525 -10.26 -2.99 12.86
CA TRP A 525 -10.15 -4.42 13.09
C TRP A 525 -8.77 -4.82 13.62
N MET A 526 -7.70 -4.37 12.97
CA MET A 526 -6.31 -4.66 13.40
C MET A 526 -6.06 -4.20 14.82
N ARG A 527 -6.54 -3.01 15.16
CA ARG A 527 -6.38 -2.44 16.49
C ARG A 527 -7.12 -3.24 17.56
N ALA A 528 -8.37 -3.62 17.30
CA ALA A 528 -9.18 -4.36 18.26
C ALA A 528 -8.79 -5.83 18.41
N ASN A 529 -8.37 -6.48 17.31
CA ASN A 529 -8.21 -7.93 17.26
C ASN A 529 -6.75 -8.39 17.14
N MET A 530 -5.87 -7.63 16.47
CA MET A 530 -4.46 -7.99 16.28
C MET A 530 -3.55 -7.33 17.32
N LEU A 531 -3.51 -5.98 17.37
CA LEU A 531 -2.61 -5.26 18.27
C LEU A 531 -2.94 -5.48 19.75
N ALA A 532 -4.19 -5.85 20.07
CA ALA A 532 -4.64 -6.18 21.41
C ALA A 532 -4.44 -7.65 21.80
N LEU A 533 -3.78 -8.49 20.97
CA LEU A 533 -3.39 -9.83 21.36
C LEU A 533 -2.27 -9.77 22.40
N PRO A 534 -2.34 -10.57 23.50
CA PRO A 534 -1.34 -10.53 24.57
C PRO A 534 0.10 -10.74 24.06
N GLU A 535 0.29 -11.66 23.12
CA GLU A 535 1.58 -11.97 22.49
C GLU A 535 2.14 -10.79 21.69
N ILE A 536 1.28 -10.07 20.94
CA ILE A 536 1.65 -8.90 20.15
C ILE A 536 1.91 -7.70 21.10
N ALA A 537 1.02 -7.47 22.06
CA ALA A 537 1.14 -6.39 23.02
C ALA A 537 2.42 -6.50 23.87
N ALA A 538 2.83 -7.74 24.24
CA ALA A 538 4.08 -7.97 24.96
C ALA A 538 5.31 -7.51 24.17
N VAL A 539 5.32 -7.76 22.86
CA VAL A 539 6.42 -7.34 21.96
C VAL A 539 6.39 -5.82 21.73
N LEU A 540 5.19 -5.24 21.56
CA LEU A 540 5.00 -3.79 21.31
C LEU A 540 5.50 -2.93 22.48
N LYS A 541 5.54 -3.42 23.72
CA LYS A 541 6.12 -2.71 24.90
C LYS A 541 7.59 -2.32 24.71
N ASN A 542 8.30 -3.01 23.83
CA ASN A 542 9.72 -2.74 23.57
C ASN A 542 9.93 -1.57 22.58
N PHE A 543 8.87 -1.05 22.00
CA PHE A 543 8.92 0.06 21.05
C PHE A 543 8.37 1.36 21.66
N VAL A 544 8.74 2.48 21.07
CA VAL A 544 7.99 3.74 21.20
C VAL A 544 6.85 3.68 20.21
N LEU A 545 5.61 3.75 20.68
CA LEU A 545 4.41 3.57 19.88
C LEU A 545 3.84 4.91 19.46
N VAL A 546 3.60 5.09 18.17
CA VAL A 546 2.95 6.29 17.61
C VAL A 546 1.89 5.89 16.60
N GLU A 547 0.72 6.50 16.72
CA GLU A 547 -0.37 6.39 15.77
C GLU A 547 -0.51 7.71 15.00
N LEU A 548 -0.50 7.62 13.67
CA LEU A 548 -0.58 8.76 12.75
C LEU A 548 -1.86 8.64 11.92
N TYR A 549 -2.83 9.48 12.23
CA TYR A 549 -4.07 9.54 11.45
C TYR A 549 -3.83 10.28 10.15
N THR A 550 -4.34 9.75 9.02
CA THR A 550 -4.04 10.25 7.69
C THR A 550 -5.28 10.67 6.88
N ASP A 551 -6.48 10.49 7.44
CA ASP A 551 -7.76 10.75 6.76
C ASP A 551 -8.60 11.84 7.44
N GLY A 552 -8.07 12.50 8.48
CA GLY A 552 -8.71 13.63 9.12
C GLY A 552 -8.58 14.94 8.31
N LEU A 553 -9.40 15.94 8.67
CA LEU A 553 -9.37 17.27 8.06
C LEU A 553 -8.39 18.23 8.73
N ASP A 554 -7.88 17.87 9.89
CA ASP A 554 -6.93 18.67 10.64
C ASP A 554 -5.53 18.70 9.99
N ALA A 555 -4.74 19.72 10.34
CA ALA A 555 -3.40 19.91 9.77
C ALA A 555 -2.44 18.75 10.10
N ALA A 556 -2.63 18.08 11.27
CA ALA A 556 -1.79 16.95 11.63
C ALA A 556 -2.06 15.74 10.73
N SER A 557 -3.33 15.42 10.48
CA SER A 557 -3.72 14.33 9.57
C SER A 557 -3.22 14.57 8.14
N GLN A 558 -3.28 15.81 7.65
CA GLN A 558 -2.76 16.15 6.33
C GLN A 558 -1.23 15.99 6.28
N ALA A 559 -0.51 16.46 7.29
CA ALA A 559 0.94 16.30 7.41
C ALA A 559 1.34 14.81 7.51
N ASN A 560 0.57 13.99 8.26
CA ASN A 560 0.80 12.55 8.36
C ASN A 560 0.59 11.84 7.03
N SER A 561 -0.46 12.20 6.29
CA SER A 561 -0.73 11.65 4.96
C SER A 561 0.39 12.00 3.96
N GLN A 562 0.86 13.24 4.00
CA GLN A 562 1.99 13.68 3.19
C GLN A 562 3.27 12.95 3.58
N LEU A 563 3.58 12.84 4.87
CA LEU A 563 4.72 12.07 5.39
C LEU A 563 4.69 10.61 4.91
N GLN A 564 3.52 9.96 4.96
CA GLN A 564 3.35 8.59 4.49
C GLN A 564 3.65 8.46 3.01
N LEU A 565 3.14 9.39 2.20
CA LEU A 565 3.35 9.40 0.76
C LEU A 565 4.80 9.69 0.39
N GLU A 566 5.39 10.75 0.94
CA GLU A 566 6.75 11.19 0.62
C GLU A 566 7.81 10.20 1.08
N LYS A 567 7.69 9.69 2.32
CA LYS A 567 8.73 8.85 2.91
C LYS A 567 8.62 7.38 2.53
N PHE A 568 7.40 6.87 2.32
CA PHE A 568 7.15 5.44 2.10
C PHE A 568 6.48 5.13 0.75
N ASN A 569 6.14 6.16 -0.03
CA ASN A 569 5.50 6.06 -1.35
C ASN A 569 4.26 5.15 -1.34
N THR A 570 3.45 5.27 -0.29
CA THR A 570 2.21 4.51 -0.14
C THR A 570 1.13 5.34 0.52
N VAL A 571 -0.13 5.04 0.20
CA VAL A 571 -1.32 5.57 0.86
C VAL A 571 -2.15 4.45 1.50
N ALA A 572 -1.59 3.23 1.55
CA ALA A 572 -2.27 2.06 2.11
C ALA A 572 -2.58 2.26 3.60
N GLU A 573 -3.73 1.74 4.05
CA GLU A 573 -4.15 1.70 5.44
C GLU A 573 -4.82 0.35 5.76
N PRO A 574 -4.46 -0.25 6.92
CA PRO A 574 -3.39 0.15 7.84
C PRO A 574 -2.00 -0.05 7.23
N PHE A 575 -1.04 0.78 7.63
CA PHE A 575 0.35 0.65 7.23
C PHE A 575 1.25 0.80 8.45
N TYR A 576 2.01 -0.24 8.75
CA TYR A 576 2.88 -0.31 9.91
C TYR A 576 4.33 -0.16 9.49
N VAL A 577 5.05 0.70 10.21
CA VAL A 577 6.46 0.98 9.95
C VAL A 577 7.24 0.91 11.25
N ILE A 578 8.41 0.29 11.20
CA ILE A 578 9.35 0.32 12.31
C ILE A 578 10.59 1.09 11.85
N LEU A 579 10.88 2.16 12.57
CA LEU A 579 12.06 3.00 12.34
C LEU A 579 13.05 2.84 13.49
N ASP A 580 14.33 3.04 13.16
CA ASP A 580 15.35 3.27 14.19
C ASP A 580 15.27 4.74 14.71
N PRO A 581 15.96 5.09 15.81
CA PRO A 581 16.00 6.46 16.31
C PRO A 581 16.52 7.51 15.33
N ASN A 582 17.22 7.10 14.27
CA ASN A 582 17.74 7.96 13.22
C ASN A 582 16.84 8.02 11.96
N GLU A 583 15.59 7.62 12.12
CA GLU A 583 14.58 7.59 11.04
C GLU A 583 14.87 6.62 9.89
N ARG A 584 15.75 5.64 10.06
CA ARG A 584 15.99 4.61 9.04
C ARG A 584 14.93 3.54 9.13
N LEU A 585 14.45 3.10 7.98
CA LEU A 585 13.46 2.04 7.88
C LEU A 585 14.09 0.70 8.28
N VAL A 586 13.55 0.09 9.34
CA VAL A 586 13.93 -1.25 9.82
C VAL A 586 13.01 -2.31 9.22
N ALA A 587 11.71 -2.10 9.28
CA ALA A 587 10.72 -3.01 8.71
C ALA A 587 9.41 -2.27 8.37
N LYS A 588 8.63 -2.83 7.45
CA LYS A 588 7.29 -2.33 7.11
C LYS A 588 6.31 -3.48 6.88
N PHE A 589 5.04 -3.23 7.15
CA PHE A 589 3.95 -4.17 6.94
C PHE A 589 2.73 -3.43 6.39
N GLU A 590 2.19 -3.86 5.26
CA GLU A 590 1.07 -3.19 4.58
C GLU A 590 -0.21 -4.02 4.66
N GLY A 591 -1.30 -3.37 5.03
CA GLY A 591 -2.64 -3.92 4.99
C GLY A 591 -3.05 -4.75 6.19
N LEU A 592 -4.21 -5.39 6.04
CA LEU A 592 -4.82 -6.26 7.03
C LEU A 592 -4.21 -7.67 6.99
N THR A 593 -3.85 -8.23 8.15
CA THR A 593 -3.62 -9.66 8.30
C THR A 593 -4.47 -10.22 9.44
N ARG A 594 -4.93 -11.47 9.30
CA ARG A 594 -5.58 -12.23 10.37
C ARG A 594 -4.66 -13.28 10.98
N ASP A 595 -3.46 -13.38 10.46
CA ASP A 595 -2.42 -14.31 10.92
C ASP A 595 -1.52 -13.59 11.94
N SER A 596 -1.70 -13.93 13.23
CA SER A 596 -0.90 -13.36 14.32
C SER A 596 0.57 -13.78 14.22
N ALA A 597 0.86 -14.97 13.69
CA ALA A 597 2.23 -15.45 13.54
C ALA A 597 2.98 -14.62 12.50
N GLN A 598 2.33 -14.26 11.40
CA GLN A 598 2.89 -13.38 10.38
C GLN A 598 3.22 -11.99 10.95
N PHE A 599 2.29 -11.41 11.73
CA PHE A 599 2.49 -10.09 12.31
C PHE A 599 3.56 -10.11 13.42
N LEU A 600 3.61 -11.18 14.22
CA LEU A 600 4.63 -11.39 15.25
C LEU A 600 6.02 -11.56 14.61
N ALA A 601 6.12 -12.27 13.49
CA ALA A 601 7.37 -12.42 12.75
C ALA A 601 7.89 -11.06 12.25
N PHE A 602 7.03 -10.19 11.75
CA PHE A 602 7.36 -8.81 11.36
C PHE A 602 7.94 -8.02 12.54
N LEU A 603 7.32 -8.07 13.73
CA LEU A 603 7.79 -7.37 14.92
C LEU A 603 9.15 -7.94 15.42
N ASN A 604 9.28 -9.26 15.46
CA ASN A 604 10.49 -9.93 15.93
C ASN A 604 11.68 -9.73 14.97
N GLN A 605 11.42 -9.71 13.66
CA GLN A 605 12.44 -9.39 12.66
C GLN A 605 13.03 -7.99 12.91
N ALA A 606 12.19 -7.02 13.25
CA ALA A 606 12.64 -5.68 13.57
C ALA A 606 13.44 -5.64 14.89
N GLN A 607 13.05 -6.40 15.91
CA GLN A 607 13.82 -6.48 17.18
C GLN A 607 15.16 -7.20 17.01
N ALA A 608 15.24 -8.17 16.11
CA ALA A 608 16.49 -8.87 15.80
C ALA A 608 17.45 -8.01 14.97
N ALA A 609 16.93 -6.97 14.29
CA ALA A 609 17.79 -5.98 13.66
C ALA A 609 18.53 -5.21 14.77
N PRO A 610 19.89 -5.16 14.76
CA PRO A 610 20.61 -4.40 15.76
C PRO A 610 20.09 -2.95 15.70
N VAL A 611 19.59 -2.47 16.84
CA VAL A 611 19.31 -1.03 16.99
C VAL A 611 20.66 -0.37 16.73
N ALA A 612 20.78 0.35 15.62
CA ALA A 612 22.00 1.07 15.31
C ALA A 612 22.15 2.14 16.39
N THR A 613 22.85 1.75 17.47
CA THR A 613 23.23 2.65 18.55
C THR A 613 23.98 3.80 17.91
N ALA A 614 23.41 4.99 18.00
CA ALA A 614 23.97 6.28 17.61
C ALA A 614 25.07 6.14 16.55
N GLY A 615 24.79 6.28 15.29
CA GLY A 615 25.66 6.51 14.11
C GLY A 615 27.14 6.12 14.07
N TYR A 616 27.67 5.56 15.15
CA TYR A 616 29.09 5.21 15.27
C TYR A 616 29.41 3.89 14.55
N PRO A 617 30.60 3.79 13.92
CA PRO A 617 31.02 2.54 13.31
C PRO A 617 31.15 1.42 14.34
N GLN A 618 30.58 0.27 14.04
CA GLN A 618 30.77 -0.97 14.83
C GLN A 618 32.11 -1.58 14.42
N VAL A 619 33.12 -1.41 15.26
CA VAL A 619 34.49 -1.81 14.98
C VAL A 619 35.07 -2.62 16.15
N THR A 620 36.13 -3.37 15.88
CA THR A 620 36.85 -4.16 16.84
C THR A 620 38.12 -3.43 17.23
N LEU A 621 38.47 -3.43 18.52
CA LEU A 621 39.73 -2.89 19.01
C LEU A 621 40.88 -3.76 18.55
N LEU A 622 42.12 -3.24 18.64
CA LEU A 622 43.35 -3.97 18.29
C LEU A 622 43.57 -5.23 19.13
N ASP A 623 43.01 -5.27 20.32
CA ASP A 623 43.06 -6.43 21.23
C ASP A 623 41.99 -7.50 20.94
N GLY A 624 41.17 -7.29 19.90
CA GLY A 624 40.12 -8.20 19.47
C GLY A 624 38.76 -7.99 20.16
N GLY A 625 38.64 -7.07 21.11
CA GLY A 625 37.40 -6.75 21.80
C GLY A 625 36.53 -5.81 20.97
N PRO A 626 35.18 -5.86 21.11
CA PRO A 626 34.29 -4.89 20.45
C PRO A 626 34.45 -3.49 21.05
N LEU A 627 34.54 -2.46 20.24
CA LEU A 627 34.50 -1.08 20.71
C LEU A 627 33.12 -0.76 21.31
N SER A 628 33.08 -0.52 22.64
CA SER A 628 31.84 -0.17 23.32
C SER A 628 31.41 1.26 23.00
N THR A 629 30.38 1.41 22.18
CA THR A 629 29.78 2.72 21.84
C THR A 629 29.08 3.37 23.04
N ALA A 630 28.77 2.60 24.09
CA ALA A 630 28.20 3.14 25.33
C ALA A 630 29.14 4.15 26.02
N SER A 631 30.45 4.02 25.81
CA SER A 631 31.44 4.98 26.34
C SER A 631 31.41 6.35 25.71
N PHE A 632 30.70 6.49 24.60
CA PHE A 632 30.53 7.73 23.82
C PHE A 632 29.22 8.49 24.13
N ALA A 633 28.34 7.90 24.93
CA ALA A 633 27.06 8.52 25.26
C ALA A 633 27.27 9.91 25.90
N GLY A 634 26.64 10.94 25.32
CA GLY A 634 26.74 12.32 25.79
C GLY A 634 28.04 13.02 25.45
N LYS A 635 28.92 12.43 24.63
CA LYS A 635 30.19 13.03 24.19
C LYS A 635 30.13 13.42 22.73
N VAL A 636 30.91 14.44 22.37
CA VAL A 636 31.26 14.70 20.96
C VAL A 636 32.27 13.62 20.56
N VAL A 637 32.10 12.97 19.41
CA VAL A 637 32.96 11.90 18.95
C VAL A 637 33.59 12.25 17.61
N VAL A 638 34.91 12.19 17.57
CA VAL A 638 35.70 12.35 16.34
C VAL A 638 36.14 10.98 15.87
N VAL A 639 35.73 10.56 14.70
CA VAL A 639 36.12 9.29 14.07
C VAL A 639 36.96 9.60 12.86
N ASN A 640 38.21 9.12 12.84
CA ASN A 640 39.11 9.28 11.71
C ASN A 640 39.42 7.90 11.11
N PHE A 641 39.12 7.74 9.81
CA PHE A 641 39.47 6.55 9.03
C PHE A 641 40.82 6.78 8.36
N TRP A 642 41.76 5.88 8.57
CA TRP A 642 43.15 5.99 8.13
C TRP A 642 43.73 4.64 7.76
N ALA A 643 44.93 4.62 7.13
CA ALA A 643 45.70 3.40 6.87
C ALA A 643 47.21 3.62 7.02
N THR A 644 47.97 2.55 7.23
CA THR A 644 49.44 2.63 7.43
C THR A 644 50.18 3.15 6.19
N TYR A 645 49.61 3.02 5.02
CA TYR A 645 50.12 3.52 3.73
C TYR A 645 49.60 4.92 3.34
N CYS A 646 48.74 5.50 4.13
CA CYS A 646 48.13 6.79 3.84
C CYS A 646 49.02 7.93 4.37
N ILE A 647 49.85 8.51 3.50
CA ILE A 647 50.77 9.60 3.85
C ILE A 647 50.04 10.83 4.44
N PRO A 648 48.95 11.35 3.84
CA PRO A 648 48.25 12.50 4.42
C PRO A 648 47.64 12.17 5.81
N CYS A 649 47.19 10.92 6.07
CA CYS A 649 46.69 10.49 7.37
C CYS A 649 47.74 10.61 8.46
N ILE A 650 49.01 10.19 8.15
CA ILE A 650 50.14 10.26 9.08
C ILE A 650 50.46 11.70 9.48
N GLY A 651 50.29 12.63 8.52
CA GLY A 651 50.48 14.07 8.76
C GLY A 651 49.46 14.68 9.73
N GLU A 652 48.31 14.04 9.93
CA GLU A 652 47.26 14.50 10.83
C GLU A 652 47.46 14.05 12.28
N PHE A 653 48.12 12.93 12.55
CA PHE A 653 48.24 12.36 13.91
C PHE A 653 48.76 13.33 14.96
N PRO A 654 49.75 14.20 14.68
CA PRO A 654 50.26 15.13 15.68
C PRO A 654 49.21 16.08 16.24
N PHE A 655 48.38 16.68 15.37
CA PHE A 655 47.37 17.59 15.86
C PHE A 655 46.13 16.88 16.39
N PHE A 656 45.78 15.65 15.90
CA PHE A 656 44.75 14.83 16.51
C PHE A 656 45.14 14.46 17.95
N ASN A 657 46.37 14.03 18.22
CA ASN A 657 46.89 13.78 19.56
C ASN A 657 46.82 15.03 20.45
N LYS A 658 47.24 16.19 19.92
CA LYS A 658 47.12 17.47 20.59
C LYS A 658 45.69 17.82 21.00
N LEU A 659 44.74 17.69 20.08
CA LEU A 659 43.31 17.95 20.34
C LEU A 659 42.71 16.91 21.28
N TYR A 660 43.12 15.65 21.20
CA TYR A 660 42.74 14.60 22.16
C TYR A 660 43.15 14.95 23.59
N HIS A 661 44.38 15.36 23.80
CA HIS A 661 44.85 15.80 25.12
C HIS A 661 44.16 17.07 25.62
N GLN A 662 43.78 17.97 24.70
CA GLN A 662 43.11 19.21 25.05
C GLN A 662 41.62 19.01 25.40
N PHE A 663 40.91 18.16 24.67
CA PHE A 663 39.44 18.04 24.72
C PHE A 663 38.95 16.71 25.29
N GLY A 664 39.78 15.68 25.41
CA GLY A 664 39.37 14.36 25.86
C GLY A 664 38.74 14.37 27.27
N SER A 665 39.33 15.13 28.21
CA SER A 665 38.76 15.35 29.55
C SER A 665 37.54 16.27 29.57
N LEU A 666 37.27 16.98 28.48
CA LEU A 666 36.17 17.93 28.34
C LEU A 666 34.98 17.35 27.57
N GLY A 667 34.86 16.02 27.47
CA GLY A 667 33.73 15.34 26.86
C GLY A 667 33.83 15.15 25.35
N VAL A 668 35.03 15.13 24.77
CA VAL A 668 35.26 14.76 23.37
C VAL A 668 36.03 13.45 23.30
N ALA A 669 35.49 12.47 22.61
CA ALA A 669 36.15 11.18 22.38
C ALA A 669 36.74 11.15 20.95
N PHE A 670 37.91 10.51 20.82
CA PHE A 670 38.57 10.33 19.53
C PHE A 670 38.75 8.84 19.24
N VAL A 671 38.48 8.41 18.03
CA VAL A 671 38.62 7.05 17.55
C VAL A 671 39.29 7.05 16.19
N GLY A 672 40.43 6.39 16.06
CA GLY A 672 41.07 6.12 14.77
C GLY A 672 40.73 4.72 14.29
N ILE A 673 40.20 4.58 13.11
CA ILE A 673 39.86 3.29 12.53
C ILE A 673 40.86 2.98 11.42
N ALA A 674 41.67 1.96 11.62
CA ALA A 674 42.66 1.51 10.65
C ALA A 674 41.98 0.64 9.58
N MET A 675 42.10 1.03 8.31
CA MET A 675 41.47 0.40 7.15
C MET A 675 42.43 -0.50 6.34
N ASP A 676 43.52 -0.96 6.97
CA ASP A 676 44.47 -1.91 6.36
C ASP A 676 43.83 -3.30 6.24
N ASP A 677 44.09 -4.03 5.15
CA ASP A 677 43.58 -5.41 4.94
C ASP A 677 44.05 -6.40 6.05
N ASP A 678 45.18 -6.15 6.67
CA ASP A 678 45.73 -6.94 7.78
C ASP A 678 46.09 -6.00 8.94
N ALA A 679 45.14 -5.20 9.39
CA ALA A 679 45.35 -4.16 10.40
C ALA A 679 45.88 -4.74 11.73
N ALA A 680 45.40 -5.91 12.16
CA ALA A 680 45.78 -6.52 13.41
C ALA A 680 47.30 -6.84 13.46
N ALA A 681 47.90 -7.21 12.35
CA ALA A 681 49.33 -7.51 12.25
C ALA A 681 50.19 -6.24 12.03
N ARG A 682 49.72 -5.32 11.17
CA ARG A 682 50.50 -4.17 10.70
C ARG A 682 50.47 -2.98 11.66
N VAL A 683 49.29 -2.66 12.18
CA VAL A 683 49.07 -1.46 12.99
C VAL A 683 49.91 -1.40 14.26
N PRO A 684 50.10 -2.47 15.06
CA PRO A 684 50.91 -2.40 16.27
C PRO A 684 52.40 -2.03 16.04
N ALA A 685 52.97 -2.52 14.93
CA ALA A 685 54.36 -2.19 14.55
C ALA A 685 54.46 -0.77 14.01
N PHE A 686 53.43 -0.29 13.32
CA PHE A 686 53.36 1.05 12.79
C PHE A 686 53.18 2.12 13.88
N LEU A 687 52.35 1.88 14.89
CA LEU A 687 52.09 2.79 16.01
C LEU A 687 53.35 3.01 16.91
N LYS A 688 54.31 2.10 16.88
CA LYS A 688 55.64 2.31 17.57
C LYS A 688 56.45 3.43 16.91
N LYS A 689 56.22 3.70 15.60
CA LYS A 689 56.92 4.73 14.85
C LYS A 689 56.08 6.02 14.72
N HIS A 690 54.78 5.87 14.70
CA HIS A 690 53.80 6.95 14.53
C HIS A 690 52.72 6.85 15.61
N PRO A 691 52.99 7.30 16.86
CA PRO A 691 52.11 7.11 18.00
C PRO A 691 50.79 7.82 17.84
N ILE A 692 49.71 7.14 18.16
CA ILE A 692 48.35 7.64 18.30
C ILE A 692 47.94 7.45 19.76
N ASP A 693 47.58 8.56 20.44
CA ASP A 693 47.33 8.58 21.89
C ASP A 693 45.85 8.29 22.24
N TYR A 694 44.98 8.26 21.25
CA TYR A 694 43.54 7.98 21.38
C TYR A 694 43.22 6.54 20.94
N THR A 695 41.94 6.16 21.12
CA THR A 695 41.50 4.78 20.83
C THR A 695 41.69 4.42 19.35
N VAL A 696 42.37 3.28 19.10
CA VAL A 696 42.55 2.73 17.75
C VAL A 696 41.74 1.44 17.61
N ALA A 697 40.99 1.37 16.54
CA ALA A 697 40.18 0.21 16.16
C ALA A 697 40.51 -0.27 14.74
N VAL A 698 40.09 -1.47 14.42
CA VAL A 698 40.29 -2.11 13.12
C VAL A 698 38.99 -1.98 12.30
N GLY A 699 39.12 -1.51 11.09
CA GLY A 699 38.03 -1.46 10.11
C GLY A 699 37.81 -2.81 9.39
N SER A 700 36.80 -2.84 8.54
CA SER A 700 36.47 -3.99 7.70
C SER A 700 35.94 -3.51 6.35
N ASP A 701 35.86 -4.41 5.36
CA ASP A 701 35.23 -4.12 4.08
C ASP A 701 33.78 -3.60 4.23
N ALA A 702 33.07 -4.11 5.24
CA ALA A 702 31.73 -3.63 5.56
C ALA A 702 31.73 -2.15 6.00
N ILE A 703 32.71 -1.75 6.82
CA ILE A 703 32.92 -0.36 7.24
C ILE A 703 33.33 0.51 6.03
N MET A 704 34.23 0.01 5.20
CA MET A 704 34.66 0.71 3.99
C MET A 704 33.46 1.08 3.11
N LYS A 705 32.58 0.14 2.84
CA LYS A 705 31.35 0.34 2.07
C LYS A 705 30.33 1.23 2.81
N GLN A 706 30.10 0.96 4.08
CA GLN A 706 29.12 1.70 4.89
C GLN A 706 29.40 3.19 4.95
N TYR A 707 30.70 3.55 5.06
CA TYR A 707 31.14 4.95 5.20
C TYR A 707 31.65 5.53 3.88
N LYS A 708 31.50 4.82 2.74
CA LYS A 708 31.95 5.26 1.41
C LYS A 708 33.40 5.75 1.44
N LEU A 709 34.31 4.89 1.90
CA LEU A 709 35.75 5.19 2.00
C LEU A 709 36.52 4.77 0.74
N GLU A 710 35.82 4.29 -0.28
CA GLU A 710 36.40 3.80 -1.55
C GLU A 710 37.03 4.93 -2.35
N ASP A 711 36.59 6.17 -2.12
CA ASP A 711 37.12 7.35 -2.82
C ASP A 711 38.48 7.84 -2.26
N GLY A 712 38.94 7.25 -1.15
CA GLY A 712 40.26 7.53 -0.54
C GLY A 712 40.23 7.83 0.95
N LEU A 713 41.47 7.88 1.54
CA LEU A 713 41.72 8.22 2.93
C LEU A 713 42.62 9.45 3.02
N PRO A 714 42.55 10.24 4.12
CA PRO A 714 41.72 10.10 5.32
C PRO A 714 40.27 10.53 5.11
N VAL A 715 39.39 9.99 5.96
CA VAL A 715 38.01 10.51 6.13
C VAL A 715 37.79 10.78 7.60
N THR A 716 37.31 11.97 7.95
CA THR A 716 37.04 12.32 9.36
C THR A 716 35.56 12.68 9.53
N LEU A 717 34.89 12.04 10.50
CA LEU A 717 33.54 12.30 10.92
C LEU A 717 33.50 12.90 12.31
N VAL A 718 32.70 13.96 12.50
CA VAL A 718 32.47 14.54 13.82
C VAL A 718 31.00 14.37 14.18
N TYR A 719 30.76 13.72 15.34
CA TYR A 719 29.43 13.46 15.88
C TYR A 719 29.14 14.36 17.08
N ASN A 720 27.90 14.85 17.20
CA ASN A 720 27.47 15.60 18.37
C ASN A 720 27.20 14.67 19.57
N GLN A 721 26.84 15.27 20.72
CA GLN A 721 26.56 14.56 21.97
C GLN A 721 25.34 13.60 21.85
N ALA A 722 24.47 13.81 20.87
CA ALA A 722 23.35 12.92 20.55
C ALA A 722 23.75 11.76 19.59
N GLY A 723 25.04 11.66 19.18
CA GLY A 723 25.55 10.64 18.28
C GLY A 723 25.17 10.84 16.80
N GLN A 724 24.78 12.06 16.42
CA GLN A 724 24.47 12.40 15.04
C GLN A 724 25.72 12.96 14.35
N PRO A 725 26.04 12.57 13.10
CA PRO A 725 27.14 13.15 12.35
C PRO A 725 26.81 14.60 12.02
N VAL A 726 27.67 15.52 12.45
CA VAL A 726 27.53 16.97 12.21
C VAL A 726 28.39 17.41 11.04
N LYS A 727 29.57 16.80 10.89
CA LYS A 727 30.52 17.16 9.84
C LYS A 727 31.25 15.93 9.31
N ARG A 728 31.41 15.86 8.01
CA ARG A 728 32.27 14.92 7.28
C ARG A 728 33.33 15.69 6.52
N PHE A 729 34.54 15.21 6.59
CA PHE A 729 35.66 15.68 5.80
C PHE A 729 36.18 14.52 4.96
N ASP A 730 36.27 14.71 3.67
CA ASP A 730 36.85 13.77 2.71
C ASP A 730 38.21 14.32 2.28
N GLY A 731 39.29 13.61 2.64
CA GLY A 731 40.67 14.03 2.47
C GLY A 731 41.28 14.67 3.73
N ALA A 732 42.56 15.11 3.60
CA ALA A 732 43.29 15.71 4.67
C ALA A 732 42.69 17.03 5.16
N ILE A 733 42.67 17.21 6.48
CA ILE A 733 42.12 18.39 7.14
C ILE A 733 43.18 19.12 7.95
N THR A 734 42.87 20.34 8.34
CA THR A 734 43.76 21.17 9.19
C THR A 734 43.23 21.21 10.63
N GLU A 735 44.12 21.49 11.58
CA GLU A 735 43.80 21.66 13.00
C GLU A 735 42.62 22.67 13.22
N PRO A 736 42.60 23.85 12.61
CA PRO A 736 41.51 24.82 12.79
C PRO A 736 40.18 24.31 12.29
N GLU A 737 40.13 23.54 11.19
CA GLU A 737 38.89 22.96 10.64
C GLU A 737 38.29 21.93 11.58
N LEU A 738 39.13 21.04 12.14
CA LEU A 738 38.67 20.05 13.10
C LEU A 738 38.18 20.70 14.39
N LEU A 739 38.91 21.72 14.86
CA LEU A 739 38.52 22.49 16.05
C LEU A 739 37.16 23.16 15.89
N ALA A 740 36.95 23.81 14.75
CA ALA A 740 35.63 24.43 14.42
C ALA A 740 34.49 23.38 14.40
N ALA A 741 34.72 22.20 13.80
CA ALA A 741 33.74 21.13 13.78
C ALA A 741 33.41 20.56 15.17
N ILE A 742 34.42 20.42 16.03
CA ILE A 742 34.25 19.99 17.45
C ILE A 742 33.44 21.04 18.22
N GLN A 743 33.68 22.33 18.00
CA GLN A 743 32.90 23.41 18.61
C GLN A 743 31.45 23.46 18.14
N GLN A 744 31.19 23.19 16.87
CA GLN A 744 29.87 23.10 16.30
C GLN A 744 29.08 21.89 16.83
N ALA A 745 29.78 20.81 17.19
CA ALA A 745 29.17 19.56 17.65
C ALA A 745 28.84 19.54 19.16
N LYS A 746 29.39 20.48 19.95
CA LYS A 746 29.06 20.68 21.38
C LYS A 746 27.71 21.32 21.57
#